data_614bdbc4f85bdec4bff73de37b093d80
#
_entry.id   614bdbc4f85bdec4bff73de37b093d80
#
_cell.length_a   1.000
_cell.length_b   1.000
_cell.length_c   1.000
_cell.angle_alpha   90.00
_cell.angle_beta   90.00
_cell.angle_gamma   90.00
#
_symmetry.space_group_name_H-M   'P 1'
#
loop_
_entity.id
_entity.type
_entity.pdbx_description
1 polymer ?
#
loop_
_entity_poly.entity_id
_entity_poly.type
_entity_poly.pdbx_seq_one_letter_code
_entity_poly.pdbx_strand_id
1 'polypeptide(L)'
;MNFYTNIQLVSDQILYRGYENGERVMYRDKMSPTLFAPSKKETKYKTLDGQFVKPIKFLTVREARDFIKKYSEVGNFDIYGYERFLYQYIADKFPQEEIRFDMSKMNIVCLDIEVECENGFPDVESASEEILCITVKDLNTKKLIVWGTREFENKRDDVTYVDCFDEKKLLHEFLTWWSQNTPDVITGWNVYLYDIPYIARRLERVYSEKHMRSLSPWNLINYREFMNHGRKNIAYDLGGVSCLDYLDLYKKFTYTNQESYRLDHIASVELGQKKLDHSEYENFKAFYTYNWQKFVEYNIHDVELVDRLDDKMKLIELCLTMAYDAKQNYEDVYSQVKTWDNIIFNYLKKDNIVVPPKIVNKKDAAYAGAYVKEPKPGLYDWVVSFDLNSLYPHLIMQYNISPETLVDEKHPSINVDKILTQPIIYDDKYCVCANGAQYRKDIQGFLPKLMEKIYNDRTIFKKKMIAAKQQYEKTPTDELMKEIARCNNIQMARKISLNSAYGAIGNEYFRYFRITNAEAITLSGQVSIRWIENKMNEYLNKILKTDGVDYVIASDTDSIYLHMDPVVQTVFKGREKTDESVVNFLDKVCQVELEKYIEGSYKELAEKVNAFSQKMQMKRENIADRGIWTAKKRYILNVWDSEGVRYETPKLKIMGLETARSSTPAYYRDKLYEAFKIIINSDNDSLIKFIDKIRIDSRNQDIADISFPRSLNNLKKYYSSSDLYQKGTPIQVRGAILYNHLLKKKKLENKYPPIQEGEKIKFVYLKEPNPIGENIIAYFQTLPTEFNLNKYIDYDMQFDKSFLEPLRNVLDTIGWQVERRGTLESFFT
;
A
#
# COMPACT_ATOMS: atom_id res chain seq x y z
N MET A 1 24.40 17.22 14.26
CA MET A 1 23.06 16.68 13.90
C MET A 1 22.70 15.65 14.95
N ASN A 2 21.50 15.73 15.51
CA ASN A 2 21.06 14.85 16.58
C ASN A 2 19.77 14.14 16.12
N PHE A 3 19.77 12.80 16.14
CA PHE A 3 18.62 11.98 15.80
C PHE A 3 18.70 10.63 16.52
N TYR A 4 17.56 10.04 16.80
CA TYR A 4 17.46 8.71 17.41
C TYR A 4 17.34 7.63 16.35
N THR A 5 17.79 6.40 16.69
CA THR A 5 17.55 5.22 15.86
C THR A 5 16.57 4.26 16.50
N ASN A 6 16.52 4.22 17.84
CA ASN A 6 15.52 3.45 18.58
C ASN A 6 15.38 4.02 20.01
N ILE A 7 14.17 4.16 20.48
CA ILE A 7 13.89 4.60 21.86
C ILE A 7 12.84 3.66 22.45
N GLN A 8 13.11 3.11 23.65
CA GLN A 8 12.16 2.25 24.34
C GLN A 8 11.93 2.72 25.77
N LEU A 9 10.71 2.52 26.25
CA LEU A 9 10.32 2.75 27.63
C LEU A 9 10.16 1.42 28.34
N VAL A 10 11.03 1.15 29.31
CA VAL A 10 11.00 -0.04 30.14
C VAL A 10 10.80 0.38 31.58
N SER A 11 9.65 0.06 32.16
CA SER A 11 9.23 0.58 33.47
C SER A 11 9.26 2.13 33.47
N ASP A 12 10.22 2.74 34.19
CA ASP A 12 10.39 4.19 34.29
C ASP A 12 11.64 4.69 33.57
N GLN A 13 12.33 3.80 32.86
CA GLN A 13 13.57 4.10 32.17
C GLN A 13 13.35 4.20 30.67
N ILE A 14 13.91 5.24 30.09
CA ILE A 14 14.09 5.37 28.65
C ILE A 14 15.43 4.73 28.29
N LEU A 15 15.38 3.80 27.37
CA LEU A 15 16.55 3.26 26.70
C LEU A 15 16.68 4.01 25.36
N TYR A 16 17.73 4.81 25.25
CA TYR A 16 17.98 5.67 24.08
C TYR A 16 19.14 5.17 23.26
N ARG A 17 18.97 5.15 21.96
CA ARG A 17 20.00 4.88 20.97
C ARG A 17 19.84 5.84 19.80
N GLY A 18 20.94 6.43 19.32
CA GLY A 18 20.90 7.41 18.26
C GLY A 18 22.25 8.03 17.98
N TYR A 19 22.23 9.23 17.43
CA TYR A 19 23.42 10.01 17.10
C TYR A 19 23.31 11.41 17.70
N GLU A 20 24.36 11.85 18.40
CA GLU A 20 24.49 13.20 18.95
C GLU A 20 25.83 13.79 18.49
N ASN A 21 25.77 14.99 17.88
CA ASN A 21 26.94 15.67 17.28
C ASN A 21 27.70 14.82 16.24
N GLY A 22 26.96 13.85 15.62
CA GLY A 22 27.53 12.98 14.60
C GLY A 22 28.16 11.70 15.13
N GLU A 23 28.21 11.51 16.45
CA GLU A 23 28.69 10.30 17.10
C GLU A 23 27.52 9.42 17.57
N ARG A 24 27.71 8.11 17.49
CA ARG A 24 26.74 7.13 17.95
C ARG A 24 26.70 7.10 19.47
N VAL A 25 25.51 7.22 20.03
CA VAL A 25 25.30 7.22 21.49
C VAL A 25 24.27 6.17 21.90
N MET A 26 24.48 5.62 23.09
CA MET A 26 23.54 4.71 23.74
C MET A 26 23.57 4.97 25.24
N TYR A 27 22.43 5.34 25.83
CA TYR A 27 22.35 5.62 27.27
C TYR A 27 20.94 5.35 27.81
N ARG A 28 20.85 5.44 29.15
CA ARG A 28 19.57 5.38 29.87
C ARG A 28 19.20 6.74 30.39
N ASP A 29 17.91 7.10 30.24
CA ASP A 29 17.35 8.32 30.78
C ASP A 29 16.11 8.01 31.61
N LYS A 30 15.61 8.96 32.37
CA LYS A 30 14.45 8.77 33.24
C LYS A 30 13.21 9.38 32.60
N MET A 31 12.13 8.62 32.56
CA MET A 31 10.83 9.14 32.17
C MET A 31 10.07 9.72 33.36
N SER A 32 9.68 10.99 33.22
CA SER A 32 8.79 11.69 34.17
C SER A 32 7.52 12.11 33.43
N PRO A 33 6.47 11.29 33.47
CA PRO A 33 5.23 11.55 32.75
C PRO A 33 4.52 12.85 33.19
N THR A 34 3.92 13.53 32.23
CA THR A 34 3.06 14.68 32.50
C THR A 34 1.64 14.39 31.99
N LEU A 35 0.67 14.51 32.89
CA LEU A 35 -0.75 14.48 32.58
C LEU A 35 -1.36 15.81 32.99
N PHE A 36 -2.64 16.02 32.68
CA PHE A 36 -3.32 17.28 32.96
C PHE A 36 -4.69 17.02 33.57
N ALA A 37 -5.06 17.87 34.52
CA ALA A 37 -6.39 17.86 35.12
C ALA A 37 -7.08 19.23 34.90
N PRO A 38 -8.43 19.27 34.89
CA PRO A 38 -9.20 20.51 34.79
C PRO A 38 -8.72 21.57 35.80
N SER A 39 -8.71 22.83 35.38
CA SER A 39 -8.31 23.96 36.24
C SER A 39 -9.36 25.05 36.20
N LYS A 40 -9.78 25.52 37.37
CA LYS A 40 -10.62 26.74 37.51
C LYS A 40 -9.83 28.05 37.30
N LYS A 41 -8.50 27.96 37.41
CA LYS A 41 -7.60 29.10 37.18
C LYS A 41 -7.06 29.07 35.77
N GLU A 42 -6.88 30.23 35.19
CA GLU A 42 -6.22 30.37 33.90
C GLU A 42 -4.81 29.81 33.94
N THR A 43 -4.47 29.06 32.94
CA THR A 43 -3.12 28.45 32.69
C THR A 43 -2.75 28.63 31.23
N LYS A 44 -1.49 28.39 30.90
CA LYS A 44 -1.08 28.40 29.51
C LYS A 44 -1.60 27.17 28.70
N TYR A 45 -2.11 26.15 29.37
CA TYR A 45 -2.58 24.91 28.76
C TYR A 45 -4.10 24.91 28.66
N LYS A 46 -4.60 24.48 27.48
CA LYS A 46 -6.04 24.37 27.22
C LYS A 46 -6.36 23.01 26.58
N THR A 47 -7.58 22.56 26.75
CA THR A 47 -8.15 21.47 25.97
C THR A 47 -8.52 21.96 24.56
N LEU A 48 -8.93 21.04 23.68
CA LEU A 48 -9.47 21.40 22.36
C LEU A 48 -10.69 22.34 22.44
N ASP A 49 -11.51 22.19 23.49
CA ASP A 49 -12.68 22.99 23.71
C ASP A 49 -12.38 24.30 24.45
N GLY A 50 -11.11 24.61 24.66
CA GLY A 50 -10.65 25.85 25.29
C GLY A 50 -10.70 25.89 26.81
N GLN A 51 -11.02 24.75 27.49
CA GLN A 51 -10.98 24.68 28.95
C GLN A 51 -9.54 24.73 29.46
N PHE A 52 -9.32 25.45 30.59
CA PHE A 52 -8.01 25.48 31.21
C PHE A 52 -7.71 24.18 31.95
N VAL A 53 -6.49 23.69 31.75
CA VAL A 53 -5.98 22.50 32.45
C VAL A 53 -4.59 22.79 33.06
N LYS A 54 -4.31 22.13 34.18
CA LYS A 54 -3.02 22.24 34.88
C LYS A 54 -2.19 20.97 34.73
N PRO A 55 -0.85 21.08 34.51
CA PRO A 55 0.00 19.92 34.42
C PRO A 55 0.18 19.25 35.80
N ILE A 56 0.22 17.93 35.79
CA ILE A 56 0.58 17.07 36.92
C ILE A 56 1.77 16.23 36.47
N LYS A 57 2.92 16.44 37.09
CA LYS A 57 4.13 15.65 36.83
C LYS A 57 4.21 14.48 37.79
N PHE A 58 4.53 13.34 37.26
CA PHE A 58 4.73 12.10 38.02
C PHE A 58 6.22 11.73 38.05
N LEU A 59 6.63 11.08 39.14
CA LEU A 59 7.99 10.58 39.28
C LEU A 59 8.19 9.27 38.49
N THR A 60 7.12 8.51 38.32
CA THR A 60 7.15 7.19 37.68
C THR A 60 6.00 7.03 36.69
N VAL A 61 6.20 6.18 35.71
CA VAL A 61 5.16 5.76 34.72
C VAL A 61 4.03 5.01 35.43
N ARG A 62 4.39 4.23 36.46
CA ARG A 62 3.42 3.50 37.25
C ARG A 62 2.44 4.43 37.97
N GLU A 63 2.96 5.45 38.70
CA GLU A 63 2.12 6.47 39.35
C GLU A 63 1.17 7.15 38.37
N ALA A 64 1.66 7.51 37.17
CA ALA A 64 0.83 8.12 36.14
C ALA A 64 -0.29 7.18 35.64
N ARG A 65 0.03 5.90 35.44
CA ARG A 65 -0.97 4.89 35.04
C ARG A 65 -2.00 4.61 36.12
N ASP A 66 -1.54 4.50 37.37
CA ASP A 66 -2.42 4.31 38.54
C ASP A 66 -3.35 5.53 38.72
N PHE A 67 -2.81 6.73 38.46
CA PHE A 67 -3.61 7.97 38.45
C PHE A 67 -4.69 7.94 37.38
N ILE A 68 -4.37 7.60 36.13
CA ILE A 68 -5.35 7.45 35.05
C ILE A 68 -6.43 6.45 35.46
N LYS A 69 -6.02 5.26 35.94
CA LYS A 69 -6.94 4.20 36.34
C LYS A 69 -7.87 4.62 37.49
N LYS A 70 -7.33 5.30 38.50
CA LYS A 70 -8.10 5.78 39.65
C LYS A 70 -9.19 6.76 39.27
N TYR A 71 -8.93 7.63 38.27
CA TYR A 71 -9.86 8.69 37.90
C TYR A 71 -10.68 8.38 36.64
N SER A 72 -10.41 7.26 35.95
CA SER A 72 -11.16 6.88 34.73
C SER A 72 -12.64 6.57 34.99
N GLU A 73 -13.01 6.25 36.24
CA GLU A 73 -14.40 5.95 36.65
C GLU A 73 -15.07 7.11 37.41
N VAL A 74 -14.35 8.22 37.60
CA VAL A 74 -14.89 9.42 38.26
C VAL A 74 -15.64 10.28 37.24
N GLY A 75 -16.95 10.29 37.33
CA GLY A 75 -17.78 11.10 36.43
C GLY A 75 -17.40 12.58 36.45
N ASN A 76 -17.38 13.23 35.30
CA ASN A 76 -17.03 14.64 35.08
C ASN A 76 -15.59 15.04 35.51
N PHE A 77 -14.67 14.11 35.55
CA PHE A 77 -13.28 14.41 35.85
C PHE A 77 -12.36 13.72 34.85
N ASP A 78 -12.15 14.34 33.70
CA ASP A 78 -11.29 13.84 32.66
C ASP A 78 -9.81 14.08 32.96
N ILE A 79 -8.99 13.08 32.72
CA ILE A 79 -7.54 13.19 32.72
C ILE A 79 -7.06 13.35 31.28
N TYR A 80 -6.49 14.53 31.02
CA TYR A 80 -5.97 14.88 29.70
C TYR A 80 -4.48 14.55 29.56
N GLY A 81 -4.02 14.49 28.32
CA GLY A 81 -2.62 14.27 28.00
C GLY A 81 -2.37 12.97 27.27
N TYR A 82 -1.14 12.77 26.81
CA TYR A 82 -0.80 11.65 25.95
C TYR A 82 -0.27 10.47 26.78
N GLU A 83 -1.10 9.46 26.98
CA GLU A 83 -0.80 8.29 27.83
C GLU A 83 0.30 7.38 27.26
N ARG A 84 0.71 7.58 26.04
CA ARG A 84 1.88 6.91 25.44
C ARG A 84 3.14 7.70 25.78
N PHE A 85 3.64 7.51 26.99
CA PHE A 85 4.69 8.34 27.59
C PHE A 85 6.02 8.33 26.82
N LEU A 86 6.33 7.25 26.08
CA LEU A 86 7.48 7.20 25.18
C LEU A 86 7.48 8.40 24.21
N TYR A 87 6.33 8.70 23.61
CA TYR A 87 6.23 9.79 22.61
C TYR A 87 6.19 11.17 23.26
N GLN A 88 5.78 11.27 24.54
CA GLN A 88 6.01 12.51 25.32
C GLN A 88 7.50 12.78 25.42
N TYR A 89 8.30 11.76 25.78
CA TYR A 89 9.75 11.89 25.89
C TYR A 89 10.38 12.29 24.55
N ILE A 90 10.03 11.63 23.46
CA ILE A 90 10.56 11.95 22.12
C ILE A 90 10.22 13.40 21.75
N ALA A 91 8.97 13.82 21.97
CA ALA A 91 8.54 15.20 21.68
C ALA A 91 9.21 16.26 22.55
N ASP A 92 9.60 15.92 23.78
CA ASP A 92 10.34 16.81 24.67
C ASP A 92 11.83 16.87 24.32
N LYS A 93 12.43 15.74 23.98
CA LYS A 93 13.85 15.62 23.57
C LYS A 93 14.10 16.28 22.22
N PHE A 94 13.14 16.22 21.30
CA PHE A 94 13.21 16.79 19.96
C PHE A 94 12.09 17.84 19.75
N PRO A 95 12.22 19.05 20.37
CA PRO A 95 11.18 20.08 20.25
C PRO A 95 11.11 20.73 18.88
N GLN A 96 12.18 20.65 18.06
CA GLN A 96 12.24 21.20 16.70
C GLN A 96 11.17 20.57 15.79
N GLU A 97 10.76 21.29 14.76
CA GLU A 97 9.75 20.82 13.85
C GLU A 97 10.23 19.65 12.99
N GLU A 98 11.43 19.74 12.44
CA GLU A 98 12.06 18.74 11.60
C GLU A 98 13.24 18.09 12.36
N ILE A 99 13.22 16.78 12.45
CA ILE A 99 14.38 16.00 12.90
C ILE A 99 15.17 15.65 11.65
N ARG A 100 16.33 16.27 11.48
CA ARG A 100 17.24 15.94 10.39
C ARG A 100 18.07 14.73 10.75
N PHE A 101 18.18 13.80 9.83
CA PHE A 101 18.96 12.57 9.99
C PHE A 101 19.92 12.36 8.81
N ASP A 102 20.87 11.49 8.98
CA ASP A 102 21.88 11.15 7.98
C ASP A 102 22.01 9.62 7.93
N MET A 103 21.42 9.03 6.89
CA MET A 103 21.46 7.57 6.70
C MET A 103 22.88 7.04 6.53
N SER A 104 23.80 7.82 5.97
CA SER A 104 25.18 7.38 5.76
C SER A 104 25.94 7.10 7.06
N LYS A 105 25.45 7.62 8.19
CA LYS A 105 26.02 7.37 9.52
C LYS A 105 25.39 6.16 10.21
N MET A 106 24.19 5.78 9.78
CA MET A 106 23.46 4.67 10.39
C MET A 106 24.03 3.33 9.95
N ASN A 107 24.11 2.38 10.87
CA ASN A 107 24.41 1.00 10.52
C ASN A 107 23.11 0.31 10.08
N ILE A 108 22.88 0.23 8.75
CA ILE A 108 21.72 -0.39 8.14
C ILE A 108 22.18 -1.65 7.41
N VAL A 109 21.70 -2.82 7.84
CA VAL A 109 22.11 -4.08 7.26
C VAL A 109 20.93 -4.84 6.65
N CYS A 110 21.19 -5.46 5.50
CA CYS A 110 20.31 -6.48 4.92
C CYS A 110 20.83 -7.86 5.32
N LEU A 111 19.93 -8.70 5.82
CA LEU A 111 20.25 -10.03 6.35
C LEU A 111 19.37 -11.07 5.69
N ASP A 112 19.96 -12.23 5.41
CA ASP A 112 19.28 -13.43 4.92
C ASP A 112 19.99 -14.68 5.45
N ILE A 113 19.23 -15.76 5.72
CA ILE A 113 19.77 -17.04 6.18
C ILE A 113 19.33 -18.19 5.28
N GLU A 114 20.20 -19.20 5.20
CA GLU A 114 19.85 -20.48 4.59
C GLU A 114 19.95 -21.59 5.61
N VAL A 115 18.93 -22.46 5.63
CA VAL A 115 18.71 -23.47 6.65
C VAL A 115 18.66 -24.84 6.00
N GLU A 116 19.12 -25.84 6.73
CA GLU A 116 19.04 -27.26 6.35
C GLU A 116 17.58 -27.70 6.14
N CYS A 117 17.35 -28.61 5.20
CA CYS A 117 16.02 -29.12 4.86
C CYS A 117 16.02 -30.67 4.90
N GLU A 118 16.38 -31.26 6.06
CA GLU A 118 16.45 -32.71 6.21
C GLU A 118 15.06 -33.35 6.35
N ASN A 119 14.18 -32.73 7.13
CA ASN A 119 12.85 -33.25 7.46
C ASN A 119 11.70 -32.42 6.82
N GLY A 120 11.96 -31.73 5.72
CA GLY A 120 11.01 -30.85 5.04
C GLY A 120 11.40 -29.38 5.20
N PHE A 121 10.44 -28.48 4.95
CA PHE A 121 10.69 -27.03 5.08
C PHE A 121 10.86 -26.63 6.55
N PRO A 122 11.93 -25.87 6.86
CA PRO A 122 12.22 -25.46 8.23
C PRO A 122 11.07 -24.67 8.85
N ASP A 123 10.67 -25.11 10.07
CA ASP A 123 9.64 -24.43 10.85
C ASP A 123 10.28 -23.53 11.92
N VAL A 124 9.84 -22.28 11.96
CA VAL A 124 10.37 -21.28 12.90
C VAL A 124 10.05 -21.65 14.36
N GLU A 125 8.90 -22.28 14.64
CA GLU A 125 8.51 -22.58 16.02
C GLU A 125 9.42 -23.66 16.63
N SER A 126 9.72 -24.71 15.88
CA SER A 126 10.63 -25.78 16.31
C SER A 126 12.10 -25.42 16.13
N ALA A 127 12.43 -24.69 15.04
CA ALA A 127 13.79 -24.39 14.60
C ALA A 127 14.73 -25.61 14.76
N SER A 128 14.29 -26.77 14.25
CA SER A 128 15.00 -28.05 14.43
C SER A 128 16.23 -28.17 13.56
N GLU A 129 16.16 -27.60 12.36
CA GLU A 129 17.21 -27.73 11.34
C GLU A 129 18.33 -26.70 11.56
N GLU A 130 19.54 -27.03 11.15
CA GLU A 130 20.72 -26.18 11.34
C GLU A 130 20.77 -25.01 10.35
N ILE A 131 21.28 -23.86 10.81
CA ILE A 131 21.61 -22.75 9.91
C ILE A 131 22.93 -23.08 9.19
N LEU A 132 22.88 -23.14 7.88
CA LEU A 132 24.01 -23.47 7.03
C LEU A 132 24.81 -22.23 6.60
N CYS A 133 24.12 -21.11 6.39
CA CYS A 133 24.70 -19.87 5.91
C CYS A 133 23.96 -18.66 6.47
N ILE A 134 24.69 -17.61 6.88
CA ILE A 134 24.17 -16.29 7.19
C ILE A 134 24.89 -15.27 6.33
N THR A 135 24.15 -14.46 5.59
CA THR A 135 24.70 -13.33 4.82
C THR A 135 24.18 -12.00 5.36
N VAL A 136 25.10 -11.08 5.60
CA VAL A 136 24.80 -9.71 6.01
C VAL A 136 25.48 -8.74 5.03
N LYS A 137 24.72 -7.79 4.51
CA LYS A 137 25.21 -6.68 3.68
C LYS A 137 25.00 -5.35 4.37
N ASP A 138 26.05 -4.57 4.53
CA ASP A 138 25.94 -3.17 4.93
C ASP A 138 25.49 -2.33 3.72
N LEU A 139 24.32 -1.69 3.84
CA LEU A 139 23.71 -0.95 2.73
C LEU A 139 24.44 0.35 2.39
N ASN A 140 25.22 0.91 3.31
CA ASN A 140 26.00 2.12 3.06
C ASN A 140 27.35 1.82 2.41
N THR A 141 28.09 0.86 2.93
CA THR A 141 29.43 0.50 2.42
C THR A 141 29.36 -0.50 1.28
N LYS A 142 28.20 -1.15 1.09
CA LYS A 142 27.95 -2.24 0.13
C LYS A 142 28.77 -3.51 0.36
N LYS A 143 29.46 -3.61 1.48
CA LYS A 143 30.27 -4.79 1.84
C LYS A 143 29.38 -5.90 2.39
N LEU A 144 29.77 -7.14 2.08
CA LEU A 144 29.10 -8.35 2.55
C LEU A 144 30.00 -9.13 3.51
N ILE A 145 29.39 -9.73 4.52
CA ILE A 145 29.99 -10.75 5.36
C ILE A 145 29.11 -11.98 5.30
N VAL A 146 29.74 -13.11 5.05
CA VAL A 146 29.06 -14.40 4.93
C VAL A 146 29.69 -15.40 5.88
N TRP A 147 28.91 -15.96 6.77
CA TRP A 147 29.29 -17.10 7.62
C TRP A 147 28.71 -18.37 7.04
N GLY A 148 29.51 -19.34 6.73
CA GLY A 148 29.09 -20.62 6.18
C GLY A 148 29.73 -21.80 6.88
N THR A 149 29.05 -22.95 6.83
CA THR A 149 29.47 -24.19 7.52
C THR A 149 30.44 -25.05 6.71
N ARG A 150 30.83 -24.62 5.50
CA ARG A 150 31.78 -25.35 4.63
C ARG A 150 32.65 -24.36 3.87
N GLU A 151 33.73 -24.86 3.25
CA GLU A 151 34.64 -24.05 2.46
C GLU A 151 33.93 -23.41 1.25
N PHE A 152 34.27 -22.16 0.95
CA PHE A 152 33.78 -21.39 -0.19
C PHE A 152 34.93 -20.65 -0.85
N GLU A 153 35.05 -20.77 -2.17
CA GLU A 153 36.05 -20.03 -2.94
C GLU A 153 35.57 -18.60 -3.19
N ASN A 154 36.02 -17.68 -2.35
CA ASN A 154 35.64 -16.28 -2.50
C ASN A 154 36.45 -15.61 -3.64
N LYS A 155 35.76 -15.15 -4.69
CA LYS A 155 36.37 -14.46 -5.85
C LYS A 155 36.05 -12.95 -5.86
N ARG A 156 35.44 -12.44 -4.79
CA ARG A 156 34.96 -11.05 -4.70
C ARG A 156 35.64 -10.29 -3.59
N ASP A 157 36.12 -9.07 -3.89
CA ASP A 157 36.80 -8.19 -2.94
C ASP A 157 35.83 -7.51 -1.96
N ASP A 158 34.54 -7.42 -2.32
CA ASP A 158 33.47 -6.83 -1.48
C ASP A 158 32.82 -7.84 -0.53
N VAL A 159 33.19 -9.12 -0.62
CA VAL A 159 32.69 -10.22 0.22
C VAL A 159 33.78 -10.68 1.18
N THR A 160 33.46 -10.76 2.45
CA THR A 160 34.28 -11.44 3.48
C THR A 160 33.58 -12.76 3.83
N TYR A 161 34.22 -13.88 3.51
CA TYR A 161 33.70 -15.21 3.88
C TYR A 161 34.39 -15.72 5.15
N VAL A 162 33.59 -16.21 6.12
CA VAL A 162 34.03 -16.81 7.37
C VAL A 162 33.65 -18.27 7.37
N ASP A 163 34.66 -19.14 7.24
CA ASP A 163 34.48 -20.60 7.31
C ASP A 163 34.31 -21.05 8.76
N CYS A 164 33.17 -21.59 9.10
CA CYS A 164 32.77 -21.92 10.45
C CYS A 164 32.77 -23.43 10.73
N PHE A 165 32.86 -24.30 9.73
CA PHE A 165 32.86 -25.76 9.80
C PHE A 165 31.57 -26.40 10.36
N ASP A 166 30.88 -25.75 11.32
CA ASP A 166 29.61 -26.20 11.90
C ASP A 166 28.75 -24.99 12.32
N GLU A 167 27.48 -25.26 12.59
CA GLU A 167 26.53 -24.21 13.03
C GLU A 167 26.93 -23.57 14.35
N LYS A 168 27.52 -24.33 15.27
CA LYS A 168 27.87 -23.81 16.59
C LYS A 168 28.91 -22.69 16.45
N LYS A 169 29.96 -22.91 15.65
CA LYS A 169 30.95 -21.90 15.35
C LYS A 169 30.34 -20.75 14.53
N LEU A 170 29.46 -21.03 13.57
CA LEU A 170 28.78 -20.03 12.76
C LEU A 170 28.01 -19.06 13.65
N LEU A 171 27.17 -19.56 14.53
CA LEU A 171 26.38 -18.74 15.45
C LEU A 171 27.28 -17.95 16.43
N HIS A 172 28.43 -18.50 16.85
CA HIS A 172 29.39 -17.82 17.71
C HIS A 172 30.05 -16.64 17.00
N GLU A 173 30.58 -16.88 15.80
CA GLU A 173 31.26 -15.83 15.00
C GLU A 173 30.27 -14.74 14.58
N PHE A 174 29.08 -15.11 14.15
CA PHE A 174 27.99 -14.18 13.87
C PHE A 174 27.64 -13.32 15.08
N LEU A 175 27.41 -13.92 16.26
CA LEU A 175 27.05 -13.19 17.46
C LEU A 175 28.19 -12.30 17.95
N THR A 176 29.44 -12.73 17.78
CA THR A 176 30.62 -11.94 18.10
C THR A 176 30.68 -10.68 17.23
N TRP A 177 30.54 -10.83 15.93
CA TRP A 177 30.44 -9.70 15.00
C TRP A 177 29.25 -8.79 15.32
N TRP A 178 28.08 -9.40 15.57
CA TRP A 178 26.87 -8.67 15.90
C TRP A 178 27.02 -7.78 17.13
N SER A 179 27.61 -8.29 18.20
CA SER A 179 27.80 -7.53 19.43
C SER A 179 28.71 -6.32 19.25
N GLN A 180 29.69 -6.41 18.36
CA GLN A 180 30.62 -5.32 18.03
C GLN A 180 30.03 -4.32 17.03
N ASN A 181 29.16 -4.78 16.14
CA ASN A 181 28.61 -4.01 15.03
C ASN A 181 27.08 -3.90 15.08
N THR A 182 26.45 -4.01 16.25
CA THR A 182 24.98 -4.05 16.37
C THR A 182 24.29 -3.06 15.44
N PRO A 183 23.42 -3.51 14.50
CA PRO A 183 22.77 -2.63 13.54
C PRO A 183 21.84 -1.62 14.21
N ASP A 184 21.63 -0.46 13.58
CA ASP A 184 20.54 0.45 13.92
C ASP A 184 19.24 -0.03 13.29
N VAL A 185 19.34 -0.52 12.04
CA VAL A 185 18.23 -1.05 11.27
C VAL A 185 18.64 -2.36 10.61
N ILE A 186 17.76 -3.36 10.72
CA ILE A 186 17.83 -4.60 9.96
C ILE A 186 16.74 -4.54 8.90
N THR A 187 17.10 -4.95 7.68
CA THR A 187 16.15 -5.24 6.62
C THR A 187 16.45 -6.60 6.00
N GLY A 188 15.59 -7.06 5.12
CA GLY A 188 15.65 -8.33 4.42
C GLY A 188 14.28 -8.69 3.88
N TRP A 189 14.16 -9.80 3.19
CA TRP A 189 12.87 -10.23 2.64
C TRP A 189 12.17 -11.24 3.54
N ASN A 190 11.13 -10.82 4.23
CA ASN A 190 10.43 -11.61 5.27
C ASN A 190 11.29 -11.87 6.54
N VAL A 191 12.29 -11.04 6.74
CA VAL A 191 13.28 -11.18 7.82
C VAL A 191 12.65 -11.13 9.22
N TYR A 192 11.54 -10.39 9.38
CA TYR A 192 10.84 -10.22 10.64
C TYR A 192 10.08 -11.48 11.10
N LEU A 193 9.57 -12.29 10.17
CA LEU A 193 8.79 -13.49 10.47
C LEU A 193 9.55 -14.79 10.25
N TYR A 194 10.75 -14.75 9.66
CA TYR A 194 11.54 -15.94 9.38
C TYR A 194 12.96 -15.84 9.93
N ASP A 195 13.82 -15.01 9.37
CA ASP A 195 15.26 -15.04 9.67
C ASP A 195 15.59 -14.68 11.12
N ILE A 196 15.08 -13.57 11.63
CA ILE A 196 15.33 -13.12 13.00
C ILE A 196 14.75 -14.11 14.02
N PRO A 197 13.51 -14.58 13.92
CA PRO A 197 12.97 -15.60 14.79
C PRO A 197 13.75 -16.91 14.74
N TYR A 198 14.20 -17.33 13.56
CA TYR A 198 14.96 -18.55 13.39
C TYR A 198 16.34 -18.46 14.07
N ILE A 199 17.09 -17.40 13.81
CA ILE A 199 18.37 -17.12 14.48
C ILE A 199 18.19 -17.09 16.01
N ALA A 200 17.17 -16.38 16.49
CA ALA A 200 16.88 -16.27 17.92
C ALA A 200 16.65 -17.64 18.55
N ARG A 201 15.80 -18.49 17.93
CA ARG A 201 15.53 -19.85 18.40
C ARG A 201 16.76 -20.74 18.33
N ARG A 202 17.56 -20.66 17.28
CA ARG A 202 18.80 -21.45 17.16
C ARG A 202 19.82 -21.05 18.21
N LEU A 203 20.01 -19.75 18.47
CA LEU A 203 20.88 -19.26 19.54
C LEU A 203 20.42 -19.76 20.92
N GLU A 204 19.11 -19.74 21.20
CA GLU A 204 18.54 -20.26 22.44
C GLU A 204 18.78 -21.77 22.59
N ARG A 205 18.59 -22.52 21.50
CA ARG A 205 18.68 -24.00 21.48
C ARG A 205 20.13 -24.48 21.53
N VAL A 206 21.03 -23.88 20.75
CA VAL A 206 22.43 -24.32 20.65
C VAL A 206 23.26 -23.82 21.83
N TYR A 207 22.95 -22.64 22.33
CA TYR A 207 23.65 -22.03 23.45
C TYR A 207 22.77 -21.82 24.68
N SER A 208 22.02 -20.71 24.72
CA SER A 208 21.09 -20.39 25.80
C SER A 208 20.28 -19.13 25.52
N GLU A 209 19.24 -18.87 26.31
CA GLU A 209 18.46 -17.63 26.30
C GLU A 209 19.35 -16.38 26.43
N LYS A 210 20.44 -16.45 27.23
CA LYS A 210 21.37 -15.33 27.40
C LYS A 210 22.03 -14.95 26.07
N HIS A 211 22.46 -15.92 25.28
CA HIS A 211 23.06 -15.66 23.96
C HIS A 211 22.01 -15.12 22.98
N MET A 212 20.80 -15.65 22.98
CA MET A 212 19.71 -15.13 22.18
C MET A 212 19.43 -13.64 22.56
N ARG A 213 19.37 -13.31 23.83
CA ARG A 213 19.15 -11.94 24.30
C ARG A 213 20.26 -10.96 23.87
N SER A 214 21.48 -11.44 23.59
CA SER A 214 22.59 -10.61 23.10
C SER A 214 22.38 -10.08 21.68
N LEU A 215 21.34 -10.52 20.96
CA LEU A 215 20.90 -9.86 19.73
C LEU A 215 20.39 -8.43 19.99
N SER A 216 19.97 -8.13 21.21
CA SER A 216 19.63 -6.77 21.64
C SER A 216 20.80 -6.12 22.38
N PRO A 217 21.20 -4.88 22.03
CA PRO A 217 22.25 -4.15 22.76
C PRO A 217 21.85 -3.86 24.22
N TRP A 218 20.56 -4.02 24.54
CA TRP A 218 20.04 -3.86 25.90
C TRP A 218 19.70 -5.19 26.59
N ASN A 219 19.95 -6.32 25.93
CA ASN A 219 19.51 -7.66 26.34
C ASN A 219 17.99 -7.72 26.53
N LEU A 220 17.26 -6.92 25.77
CA LEU A 220 15.81 -6.80 25.83
C LEU A 220 15.20 -7.33 24.53
N ILE A 221 14.56 -8.48 24.62
CA ILE A 221 13.85 -9.09 23.53
C ILE A 221 12.42 -9.36 23.96
N ASN A 222 11.47 -8.86 23.19
CA ASN A 222 10.05 -9.15 23.38
C ASN A 222 9.61 -10.21 22.36
N TYR A 223 9.26 -11.36 22.87
CA TYR A 223 8.68 -12.45 22.11
C TYR A 223 7.17 -12.28 22.08
N ARG A 224 6.57 -12.45 20.90
CA ARG A 224 5.12 -12.45 20.74
C ARG A 224 4.65 -13.45 19.71
N GLU A 225 3.52 -14.09 20.03
CA GLU A 225 2.77 -14.92 19.11
C GLU A 225 1.51 -14.18 18.67
N PHE A 226 1.18 -14.27 17.39
CA PHE A 226 -0.04 -13.66 16.88
C PHE A 226 -0.57 -14.41 15.67
N MET A 227 -1.88 -14.29 15.46
CA MET A 227 -2.54 -14.85 14.29
C MET A 227 -2.55 -13.83 13.15
N ASN A 228 -2.03 -14.23 12.00
CA ASN A 228 -2.08 -13.44 10.77
C ASN A 228 -2.64 -14.32 9.65
N HIS A 229 -3.76 -13.92 9.06
CA HIS A 229 -4.48 -14.69 8.03
C HIS A 229 -4.72 -16.17 8.41
N GLY A 230 -5.05 -16.46 9.69
CA GLY A 230 -5.31 -17.81 10.18
C GLY A 230 -4.07 -18.68 10.43
N ARG A 231 -2.85 -18.11 10.25
CA ARG A 231 -1.57 -18.73 10.57
C ARG A 231 -1.01 -18.16 11.85
N LYS A 232 -0.50 -19.03 12.75
CA LYS A 232 0.30 -18.61 13.92
C LYS A 232 1.65 -18.13 13.43
N ASN A 233 2.03 -16.92 13.82
CA ASN A 233 3.34 -16.35 13.55
C ASN A 233 4.02 -16.00 14.86
N ILE A 234 5.34 -16.01 14.82
CA ILE A 234 6.23 -15.71 15.93
C ILE A 234 7.09 -14.54 15.52
N ALA A 235 7.22 -13.55 16.38
CA ALA A 235 8.11 -12.42 16.16
C ALA A 235 8.96 -12.14 17.39
N TYR A 236 10.19 -11.67 17.15
CA TYR A 236 11.14 -11.23 18.14
C TYR A 236 11.46 -9.77 17.92
N ASP A 237 10.98 -8.90 18.81
CA ASP A 237 11.31 -7.48 18.77
C ASP A 237 12.62 -7.27 19.52
N LEU A 238 13.68 -6.94 18.81
CA LEU A 238 15.02 -6.73 19.37
C LEU A 238 15.14 -5.31 19.92
N GLY A 239 15.12 -5.16 21.26
CA GLY A 239 15.26 -3.85 21.87
C GLY A 239 16.52 -3.12 21.43
N GLY A 240 16.39 -1.90 20.90
CA GLY A 240 17.50 -1.09 20.41
C GLY A 240 17.89 -1.31 18.94
N VAL A 241 17.28 -2.28 18.26
CA VAL A 241 17.48 -2.55 16.83
C VAL A 241 16.12 -2.49 16.13
N SER A 242 15.98 -1.66 15.12
CA SER A 242 14.75 -1.53 14.36
C SER A 242 14.74 -2.53 13.22
N CYS A 243 13.65 -3.33 13.13
CA CYS A 243 13.47 -4.26 12.01
C CYS A 243 12.50 -3.67 11.00
N LEU A 244 13.01 -3.28 9.83
CA LEU A 244 12.25 -2.79 8.69
C LEU A 244 12.25 -3.86 7.59
N ASP A 245 11.38 -4.85 7.73
CA ASP A 245 11.21 -5.91 6.74
C ASP A 245 10.84 -5.32 5.38
N TYR A 246 11.66 -5.59 4.36
CA TYR A 246 11.48 -4.97 3.04
C TYR A 246 10.20 -5.47 2.33
N LEU A 247 9.75 -6.67 2.61
CA LEU A 247 8.46 -7.18 2.14
C LEU A 247 7.30 -6.35 2.70
N ASP A 248 7.35 -5.98 3.98
CA ASP A 248 6.32 -5.16 4.62
C ASP A 248 6.38 -3.71 4.14
N LEU A 249 7.57 -3.15 3.94
CA LEU A 249 7.75 -1.83 3.32
C LEU A 249 7.18 -1.83 1.90
N TYR A 250 7.49 -2.85 1.10
CA TYR A 250 6.97 -2.98 -0.26
C TYR A 250 5.44 -3.02 -0.28
N LYS A 251 4.81 -3.88 0.54
CA LYS A 251 3.35 -3.95 0.66
C LYS A 251 2.71 -2.66 1.16
N LYS A 252 3.39 -1.94 2.06
CA LYS A 252 2.88 -0.70 2.65
C LYS A 252 2.88 0.48 1.66
N PHE A 253 3.94 0.60 0.87
CA PHE A 253 4.20 1.79 0.06
C PHE A 253 3.94 1.60 -1.44
N THR A 254 3.62 0.37 -1.89
CA THR A 254 3.19 0.10 -3.26
C THR A 254 1.68 -0.14 -3.31
N TYR A 255 1.01 0.51 -4.27
CA TYR A 255 -0.45 0.42 -4.39
C TYR A 255 -0.91 -0.70 -5.31
N THR A 256 0.00 -1.29 -6.09
CA THR A 256 -0.31 -2.35 -7.04
C THR A 256 -0.20 -3.71 -6.37
N ASN A 257 -1.30 -4.48 -6.37
CA ASN A 257 -1.27 -5.85 -5.89
C ASN A 257 -0.48 -6.75 -6.84
N GLN A 258 0.45 -7.50 -6.29
CA GLN A 258 1.28 -8.43 -7.04
C GLN A 258 0.67 -9.83 -7.11
N GLU A 259 1.00 -10.57 -8.15
CA GLU A 259 0.63 -11.97 -8.34
C GLU A 259 1.27 -12.87 -7.25
N SER A 260 2.50 -12.54 -6.88
CA SER A 260 3.24 -13.17 -5.79
C SER A 260 4.05 -12.10 -5.06
N TYR A 261 4.25 -12.30 -3.76
CA TYR A 261 5.13 -11.44 -2.94
C TYR A 261 6.45 -12.12 -2.58
N ARG A 262 6.85 -13.11 -3.36
CA ARG A 262 8.19 -13.72 -3.23
C ARG A 262 9.24 -12.78 -3.81
N LEU A 263 10.43 -12.83 -3.26
CA LEU A 263 11.55 -11.99 -3.69
C LEU A 263 11.82 -12.16 -5.19
N ASP A 264 11.84 -13.41 -5.69
CA ASP A 264 12.05 -13.70 -7.11
C ASP A 264 11.05 -12.98 -8.03
N HIS A 265 9.76 -13.04 -7.69
CA HIS A 265 8.71 -12.37 -8.46
C HIS A 265 8.83 -10.85 -8.39
N ILE A 266 9.01 -10.29 -7.19
CA ILE A 266 9.12 -8.84 -7.01
C ILE A 266 10.39 -8.29 -7.68
N ALA A 267 11.53 -8.98 -7.56
CA ALA A 267 12.74 -8.60 -8.25
C ALA A 267 12.57 -8.65 -9.78
N SER A 268 11.86 -9.66 -10.29
CA SER A 268 11.53 -9.73 -11.73
C SER A 268 10.66 -8.56 -12.18
N VAL A 269 9.62 -8.20 -11.42
CA VAL A 269 8.71 -7.09 -11.74
C VAL A 269 9.42 -5.74 -11.64
N GLU A 270 10.17 -5.53 -10.56
CA GLU A 270 10.76 -4.22 -10.28
C GLU A 270 12.13 -4.01 -10.95
N LEU A 271 12.96 -5.04 -11.02
CA LEU A 271 14.34 -4.94 -11.50
C LEU A 271 14.56 -5.62 -12.84
N GLY A 272 13.63 -6.46 -13.32
CA GLY A 272 13.84 -7.37 -14.47
C GLY A 272 14.84 -8.49 -14.15
N GLN A 273 15.09 -8.78 -12.89
CA GLN A 273 16.07 -9.77 -12.42
C GLN A 273 15.34 -10.87 -11.64
N LYS A 274 15.91 -12.07 -11.64
CA LYS A 274 15.40 -13.23 -10.90
C LYS A 274 16.46 -13.76 -9.94
N LYS A 275 16.02 -14.56 -8.97
CA LYS A 275 16.93 -15.36 -8.14
C LYS A 275 17.79 -16.28 -9.00
N LEU A 276 18.92 -16.73 -8.45
CA LEU A 276 19.74 -17.77 -9.12
C LEU A 276 18.91 -19.06 -9.25
N ASP A 277 18.89 -19.60 -10.47
CA ASP A 277 18.19 -20.85 -10.74
C ASP A 277 18.95 -22.05 -10.15
N HIS A 278 18.21 -22.90 -9.44
CA HIS A 278 18.70 -24.15 -8.87
C HIS A 278 17.80 -25.36 -9.26
N SER A 279 17.00 -25.20 -10.30
CA SER A 279 16.03 -26.23 -10.75
C SER A 279 16.69 -27.50 -11.29
N GLU A 280 17.99 -27.45 -11.57
CA GLU A 280 18.78 -28.63 -11.95
C GLU A 280 18.95 -29.66 -10.81
N TYR A 281 18.67 -29.28 -9.55
CA TYR A 281 18.76 -30.20 -8.39
C TYR A 281 17.39 -30.75 -8.04
N GLU A 282 17.38 -32.02 -7.63
CA GLU A 282 16.15 -32.73 -7.27
C GLU A 282 15.35 -32.04 -6.16
N ASN A 283 16.04 -31.46 -5.18
CA ASN A 283 15.47 -30.74 -4.06
C ASN A 283 16.52 -29.78 -3.45
N PHE A 284 16.11 -28.95 -2.48
CA PHE A 284 16.97 -27.98 -1.84
C PHE A 284 18.13 -28.65 -1.05
N LYS A 285 17.90 -29.84 -0.48
CA LYS A 285 18.94 -30.63 0.16
C LYS A 285 20.04 -31.06 -0.85
N ALA A 286 19.66 -31.52 -2.01
CA ALA A 286 20.61 -31.87 -3.08
C ALA A 286 21.42 -30.64 -3.53
N PHE A 287 20.78 -29.47 -3.58
CA PHE A 287 21.43 -28.22 -3.94
C PHE A 287 22.59 -27.89 -2.99
N TYR A 288 22.34 -27.76 -1.68
CA TYR A 288 23.42 -27.41 -0.74
C TYR A 288 24.42 -28.55 -0.50
N THR A 289 24.01 -29.78 -0.77
CA THR A 289 24.89 -30.93 -0.62
C THR A 289 25.91 -31.06 -1.78
N TYR A 290 25.46 -30.88 -3.01
CA TYR A 290 26.28 -31.14 -4.21
C TYR A 290 26.92 -29.88 -4.80
N ASN A 291 26.38 -28.66 -4.50
CA ASN A 291 26.95 -27.44 -5.01
C ASN A 291 26.91 -26.32 -3.98
N TRP A 292 27.77 -26.48 -2.96
CA TRP A 292 27.91 -25.48 -1.89
C TRP A 292 28.32 -24.10 -2.40
N GLN A 293 29.17 -24.03 -3.40
CA GLN A 293 29.64 -22.78 -4.02
C GLN A 293 28.44 -21.96 -4.53
N LYS A 294 27.61 -22.57 -5.37
CA LYS A 294 26.41 -21.92 -5.91
C LYS A 294 25.37 -21.61 -4.82
N PHE A 295 25.31 -22.43 -3.79
CA PHE A 295 24.40 -22.24 -2.67
C PHE A 295 24.74 -20.96 -1.85
N VAL A 296 26.01 -20.72 -1.57
CA VAL A 296 26.46 -19.47 -0.94
C VAL A 296 26.24 -18.27 -1.86
N GLU A 297 26.55 -18.41 -3.15
CA GLU A 297 26.25 -17.36 -4.14
C GLU A 297 24.76 -17.04 -4.24
N TYR A 298 23.88 -18.03 -4.08
CA TYR A 298 22.44 -17.85 -4.03
C TYR A 298 22.02 -16.99 -2.83
N ASN A 299 22.51 -17.29 -1.62
CA ASN A 299 22.23 -16.50 -0.42
C ASN A 299 22.75 -15.05 -0.54
N ILE A 300 23.97 -14.85 -1.10
CA ILE A 300 24.52 -13.53 -1.40
C ILE A 300 23.60 -12.77 -2.37
N HIS A 301 23.13 -13.44 -3.42
CA HIS A 301 22.29 -12.83 -4.46
C HIS A 301 20.94 -12.38 -3.90
N ASP A 302 20.34 -13.12 -2.98
CA ASP A 302 19.07 -12.76 -2.34
C ASP A 302 19.20 -11.44 -1.57
N VAL A 303 20.26 -11.28 -0.80
CA VAL A 303 20.57 -10.02 -0.09
C VAL A 303 20.82 -8.87 -1.08
N GLU A 304 21.51 -9.13 -2.19
CA GLU A 304 21.76 -8.12 -3.22
C GLU A 304 20.50 -7.69 -3.97
N LEU A 305 19.54 -8.59 -4.17
CA LEU A 305 18.25 -8.23 -4.78
C LEU A 305 17.48 -7.25 -3.90
N VAL A 306 17.48 -7.44 -2.57
CA VAL A 306 16.83 -6.51 -1.64
C VAL A 306 17.53 -5.15 -1.64
N ASP A 307 18.85 -5.11 -1.64
CA ASP A 307 19.64 -3.88 -1.74
C ASP A 307 19.32 -3.11 -3.03
N ARG A 308 19.27 -3.79 -4.19
CA ARG A 308 18.91 -3.18 -5.48
C ARG A 308 17.46 -2.69 -5.52
N LEU A 309 16.53 -3.40 -4.85
CA LEU A 309 15.15 -2.93 -4.69
C LEU A 309 15.12 -1.61 -3.91
N ASP A 310 15.86 -1.50 -2.80
CA ASP A 310 15.92 -0.26 -2.04
C ASP A 310 16.66 0.85 -2.78
N ASP A 311 17.72 0.54 -3.54
CA ASP A 311 18.40 1.52 -4.40
C ASP A 311 17.44 2.15 -5.41
N LYS A 312 16.51 1.38 -5.97
CA LYS A 312 15.47 1.87 -6.88
C LYS A 312 14.34 2.59 -6.17
N MET A 313 13.81 2.03 -5.10
CA MET A 313 12.53 2.45 -4.51
C MET A 313 12.68 3.38 -3.31
N LYS A 314 13.82 3.35 -2.61
CA LYS A 314 14.14 4.18 -1.43
C LYS A 314 13.09 4.08 -0.31
N LEU A 315 12.54 2.88 -0.06
CA LEU A 315 11.46 2.68 0.90
C LEU A 315 11.93 2.79 2.35
N ILE A 316 13.18 2.42 2.63
CA ILE A 316 13.77 2.59 3.97
C ILE A 316 13.82 4.08 4.30
N GLU A 317 14.41 4.91 3.44
CA GLU A 317 14.52 6.35 3.66
C GLU A 317 13.14 7.03 3.78
N LEU A 318 12.16 6.60 2.98
CA LEU A 318 10.78 7.06 3.08
C LEU A 318 10.17 6.72 4.45
N CYS A 319 10.36 5.49 4.94
CA CYS A 319 9.88 5.06 6.25
C CYS A 319 10.51 5.90 7.39
N LEU A 320 11.83 6.11 7.35
CA LEU A 320 12.55 6.94 8.32
C LEU A 320 12.02 8.39 8.31
N THR A 321 11.81 8.96 7.12
CA THR A 321 11.24 10.31 6.97
C THR A 321 9.88 10.40 7.63
N MET A 322 8.99 9.44 7.40
CA MET A 322 7.66 9.41 8.02
C MET A 322 7.72 9.23 9.55
N ALA A 323 8.66 8.42 10.03
CA ALA A 323 8.85 8.19 11.46
C ALA A 323 9.29 9.47 12.18
N TYR A 324 10.26 10.20 11.63
CA TYR A 324 10.73 11.46 12.20
C TYR A 324 9.70 12.58 12.12
N ASP A 325 8.91 12.63 11.04
CA ASP A 325 7.79 13.58 10.94
C ASP A 325 6.76 13.39 12.05
N ALA A 326 6.48 12.14 12.40
CA ALA A 326 5.55 11.81 13.49
C ALA A 326 6.24 11.74 14.88
N LYS A 327 7.57 11.83 14.94
CA LYS A 327 8.40 11.64 16.16
C LYS A 327 8.07 10.32 16.86
N GLN A 328 8.28 9.21 16.13
CA GLN A 328 8.00 7.86 16.59
C GLN A 328 9.12 6.90 16.16
N ASN A 329 9.15 5.68 16.70
CA ASN A 329 10.03 4.64 16.21
C ASN A 329 9.65 4.22 14.78
N TYR A 330 10.60 3.65 14.04
CA TYR A 330 10.43 3.38 12.61
C TYR A 330 9.32 2.37 12.34
N GLU A 331 9.21 1.31 13.13
CA GLU A 331 8.17 0.28 12.99
C GLU A 331 6.76 0.82 13.28
N ASP A 332 6.64 1.92 14.00
CA ASP A 332 5.34 2.55 14.29
C ASP A 332 4.66 3.09 13.02
N VAL A 333 5.44 3.34 11.95
CA VAL A 333 4.93 3.79 10.65
C VAL A 333 3.95 2.79 10.03
N TYR A 334 4.07 1.50 10.35
CA TYR A 334 3.12 0.49 9.90
C TYR A 334 1.70 0.71 10.46
N SER A 335 1.55 1.37 11.61
CA SER A 335 0.27 1.71 12.22
C SER A 335 -0.18 3.13 11.86
N GLN A 336 -1.10 3.25 10.91
CA GLN A 336 -1.66 4.52 10.47
C GLN A 336 -2.30 5.33 11.62
N VAL A 337 -3.07 4.67 12.48
CA VAL A 337 -3.73 5.30 13.64
C VAL A 337 -2.70 5.84 14.63
N LYS A 338 -1.64 5.07 14.92
CA LYS A 338 -0.56 5.51 15.82
C LYS A 338 0.19 6.70 15.26
N THR A 339 0.54 6.64 13.97
CA THR A 339 1.23 7.73 13.27
C THR A 339 0.44 9.03 13.32
N TRP A 340 -0.85 8.99 13.01
CA TRP A 340 -1.71 10.18 13.07
C TRP A 340 -1.92 10.69 14.50
N ASP A 341 -2.06 9.81 15.49
CA ASP A 341 -2.15 10.19 16.90
C ASP A 341 -0.88 10.96 17.36
N ASN A 342 0.30 10.49 16.92
CA ASN A 342 1.58 11.17 17.20
C ASN A 342 1.73 12.49 16.45
N ILE A 343 1.37 12.56 15.17
CA ILE A 343 1.41 13.80 14.39
C ILE A 343 0.54 14.87 15.06
N ILE A 344 -0.70 14.52 15.44
CA ILE A 344 -1.64 15.45 16.08
C ILE A 344 -1.12 15.85 17.46
N PHE A 345 -0.61 14.91 18.26
CA PHE A 345 -0.03 15.22 19.56
C PHE A 345 1.11 16.27 19.44
N ASN A 346 2.04 16.07 18.52
CA ASN A 346 3.14 17.01 18.29
C ASN A 346 2.66 18.35 17.76
N TYR A 347 1.62 18.35 16.92
CA TYR A 347 1.03 19.55 16.37
C TYR A 347 0.37 20.41 17.47
N LEU A 348 -0.52 19.81 18.27
CA LEU A 348 -1.26 20.50 19.34
C LEU A 348 -0.35 20.97 20.47
N LYS A 349 0.68 20.18 20.79
CA LYS A 349 1.66 20.53 21.85
C LYS A 349 2.35 21.87 21.61
N LYS A 350 2.59 22.28 20.35
CA LYS A 350 3.20 23.57 20.01
C LYS A 350 2.38 24.76 20.52
N ASP A 351 1.08 24.62 20.47
CA ASP A 351 0.12 25.65 20.89
C ASP A 351 -0.32 25.48 22.34
N ASN A 352 0.32 24.59 23.12
CA ASN A 352 -0.05 24.20 24.48
C ASN A 352 -1.47 23.65 24.58
N ILE A 353 -2.01 23.09 23.49
CA ILE A 353 -3.28 22.38 23.48
C ILE A 353 -3.05 20.94 23.90
N VAL A 354 -3.79 20.49 24.90
CA VAL A 354 -3.63 19.16 25.50
C VAL A 354 -4.61 18.19 24.85
N VAL A 355 -4.07 17.04 24.43
CA VAL A 355 -4.89 16.01 23.78
C VAL A 355 -5.91 15.41 24.74
N PRO A 356 -7.12 15.08 24.26
CA PRO A 356 -8.18 14.49 25.08
C PRO A 356 -7.82 13.07 25.51
N PRO A 357 -8.48 12.52 26.55
CA PRO A 357 -8.34 11.11 26.90
C PRO A 357 -8.75 10.21 25.73
N LYS A 358 -8.10 9.06 25.62
CA LYS A 358 -8.48 8.08 24.62
C LYS A 358 -9.74 7.32 25.05
N ILE A 359 -10.83 7.51 24.33
CA ILE A 359 -12.08 6.80 24.55
C ILE A 359 -12.13 5.63 23.55
N VAL A 360 -12.49 4.44 24.02
CA VAL A 360 -12.76 3.29 23.16
C VAL A 360 -14.18 3.46 22.60
N ASN A 361 -14.26 3.85 21.35
CA ASN A 361 -15.54 3.95 20.65
C ASN A 361 -15.84 2.62 19.95
N LYS A 362 -17.11 2.24 19.88
CA LYS A 362 -17.55 1.13 19.04
C LYS A 362 -18.08 1.69 17.72
N LYS A 363 -17.75 1.05 16.64
CA LYS A 363 -18.32 1.35 15.34
C LYS A 363 -19.65 0.60 15.20
N ASP A 364 -20.71 1.21 15.72
CA ASP A 364 -22.04 0.59 15.80
C ASP A 364 -22.82 0.57 14.47
N ALA A 365 -22.35 1.30 13.46
CA ALA A 365 -23.03 1.37 12.16
C ALA A 365 -22.03 1.49 10.98
N ALA A 366 -22.42 0.90 9.87
CA ALA A 366 -21.78 1.19 8.58
C ALA A 366 -22.38 2.48 7.99
N TYR A 367 -21.55 3.31 7.37
CA TYR A 367 -21.96 4.50 6.64
C TYR A 367 -21.59 4.37 5.16
N ALA A 368 -22.29 5.15 4.30
CA ALA A 368 -22.06 5.10 2.86
C ALA A 368 -20.66 5.64 2.50
N GLY A 369 -20.01 4.93 1.60
CA GLY A 369 -18.72 5.33 1.03
C GLY A 369 -18.84 6.35 -0.09
N ALA A 370 -17.86 6.36 -1.01
CA ALA A 370 -17.81 7.24 -2.16
C ALA A 370 -18.93 6.90 -3.19
N TYR A 371 -19.29 7.90 -3.98
CA TYR A 371 -20.19 7.72 -5.13
C TYR A 371 -19.43 7.26 -6.36
N VAL A 372 -20.03 6.34 -7.10
CA VAL A 372 -19.58 5.88 -8.42
C VAL A 372 -20.81 5.83 -9.33
N LYS A 373 -20.79 6.63 -10.40
CA LYS A 373 -21.82 6.63 -11.43
C LYS A 373 -21.83 5.31 -12.20
N GLU A 374 -23.02 4.75 -12.48
CA GLU A 374 -23.15 3.67 -13.43
C GLU A 374 -22.96 4.21 -14.85
N PRO A 375 -21.89 3.80 -15.57
CA PRO A 375 -21.69 4.24 -16.93
C PRO A 375 -22.69 3.53 -17.86
N LYS A 376 -23.08 4.19 -18.93
CA LYS A 376 -23.71 3.50 -20.05
C LYS A 376 -22.61 2.74 -20.81
N PRO A 377 -22.64 1.40 -20.88
CA PRO A 377 -21.63 0.65 -21.60
C PRO A 377 -21.57 1.05 -23.08
N GLY A 378 -20.36 1.17 -23.61
CA GLY A 378 -20.17 1.58 -25.01
C GLY A 378 -18.75 2.05 -25.31
N LEU A 379 -18.55 2.32 -26.62
CA LEU A 379 -17.37 2.98 -27.16
C LEU A 379 -17.66 4.48 -27.27
N TYR A 380 -16.75 5.31 -26.85
CA TYR A 380 -16.81 6.77 -26.88
C TYR A 380 -15.57 7.34 -27.56
N ASP A 381 -15.77 8.17 -28.56
CA ASP A 381 -14.68 8.96 -29.14
C ASP A 381 -14.48 10.24 -28.32
N TRP A 382 -13.24 10.72 -28.26
CA TRP A 382 -12.81 11.95 -27.60
C TRP A 382 -13.33 12.11 -26.17
N VAL A 383 -12.61 11.50 -25.26
CA VAL A 383 -12.90 11.53 -23.83
C VAL A 383 -11.89 12.40 -23.11
N VAL A 384 -12.39 13.26 -22.23
CA VAL A 384 -11.57 14.05 -21.31
C VAL A 384 -11.93 13.71 -19.88
N SER A 385 -10.92 13.49 -19.02
CA SER A 385 -11.14 13.31 -17.60
C SER A 385 -10.61 14.47 -16.77
N PHE A 386 -11.34 14.74 -15.67
CA PHE A 386 -10.96 15.69 -14.64
C PHE A 386 -10.91 14.99 -13.29
N ASP A 387 -9.97 15.39 -12.43
CA ASP A 387 -9.74 14.82 -11.11
C ASP A 387 -9.67 15.88 -10.01
N LEU A 388 -10.27 15.60 -8.85
CA LEU A 388 -10.23 16.48 -7.67
C LEU A 388 -8.94 16.28 -6.89
N ASN A 389 -8.21 17.34 -6.67
CA ASN A 389 -6.97 17.31 -5.88
C ASN A 389 -7.24 16.88 -4.44
N SER A 390 -6.73 15.68 -4.05
CA SER A 390 -6.78 15.20 -2.65
C SER A 390 -8.15 15.42 -2.00
N LEU A 391 -9.23 14.88 -2.57
CA LEU A 391 -10.62 15.18 -2.23
C LEU A 391 -10.90 15.21 -0.72
N TYR A 392 -10.61 14.15 0.03
CA TYR A 392 -10.98 14.07 1.44
C TYR A 392 -10.25 15.09 2.34
N PRO A 393 -8.95 15.33 2.23
CA PRO A 393 -8.28 16.43 2.92
C PRO A 393 -8.90 17.80 2.61
N HIS A 394 -9.25 18.06 1.34
CA HIS A 394 -9.87 19.34 0.97
C HIS A 394 -11.29 19.49 1.48
N LEU A 395 -12.08 18.39 1.60
CA LEU A 395 -13.38 18.43 2.27
C LEU A 395 -13.25 18.74 3.76
N ILE A 396 -12.25 18.15 4.43
CA ILE A 396 -11.98 18.48 5.85
C ILE A 396 -11.71 19.98 6.00
N MET A 397 -10.91 20.57 5.11
CA MET A 397 -10.63 22.01 5.13
C MET A 397 -11.84 22.85 4.74
N GLN A 398 -12.61 22.45 3.73
CA GLN A 398 -13.74 23.21 3.22
C GLN A 398 -14.88 23.33 4.21
N TYR A 399 -15.21 22.23 4.87
CA TYR A 399 -16.32 22.16 5.82
C TYR A 399 -15.90 22.34 7.28
N ASN A 400 -14.61 22.61 7.52
CA ASN A 400 -14.07 22.77 8.88
C ASN A 400 -14.32 21.54 9.77
N ILE A 401 -14.17 20.33 9.19
CA ILE A 401 -14.47 19.07 9.90
C ILE A 401 -13.39 18.77 10.94
N SER A 402 -13.75 18.90 12.20
CA SER A 402 -12.89 18.61 13.35
C SER A 402 -13.75 18.25 14.57
N PRO A 403 -13.28 17.49 15.54
CA PRO A 403 -14.05 17.13 16.73
C PRO A 403 -14.57 18.33 17.51
N GLU A 404 -13.77 19.40 17.67
CA GLU A 404 -14.09 20.60 18.46
C GLU A 404 -14.93 21.62 17.71
N THR A 405 -15.06 21.49 16.41
CA THR A 405 -15.92 22.35 15.58
C THR A 405 -17.28 21.73 15.31
N LEU A 406 -17.45 20.42 15.58
CA LEU A 406 -18.69 19.70 15.38
C LEU A 406 -19.74 20.20 16.39
N VAL A 407 -20.93 20.52 15.89
CA VAL A 407 -22.10 20.88 16.69
C VAL A 407 -22.92 19.62 16.98
N ASP A 408 -23.42 19.48 18.19
CA ASP A 408 -24.17 18.28 18.63
C ASP A 408 -25.47 18.08 17.82
N GLU A 409 -26.13 19.18 17.47
CA GLU A 409 -27.35 19.14 16.70
C GLU A 409 -27.10 19.03 15.21
N LYS A 410 -27.68 18.01 14.59
CA LYS A 410 -27.71 17.88 13.14
C LYS A 410 -28.79 18.73 12.51
N HIS A 411 -28.55 19.22 11.32
CA HIS A 411 -29.58 19.88 10.52
C HIS A 411 -30.70 18.88 10.17
N PRO A 412 -31.98 19.19 10.47
CA PRO A 412 -33.06 18.19 10.50
C PRO A 412 -33.46 17.67 9.12
N SER A 413 -33.10 18.36 8.04
CA SER A 413 -33.66 18.07 6.72
C SER A 413 -32.63 17.90 5.62
N ILE A 414 -31.31 17.90 5.90
CA ILE A 414 -30.24 17.81 4.90
C ILE A 414 -29.87 16.39 4.59
N ASN A 415 -29.71 16.11 3.29
CA ASN A 415 -29.05 14.93 2.72
C ASN A 415 -28.46 15.29 1.35
N VAL A 416 -27.75 14.34 0.73
CA VAL A 416 -27.07 14.50 -0.56
C VAL A 416 -28.02 15.03 -1.64
N ASP A 417 -29.20 14.42 -1.82
CA ASP A 417 -30.13 14.77 -2.90
C ASP A 417 -30.74 16.15 -2.69
N LYS A 418 -31.06 16.52 -1.46
CA LYS A 418 -31.57 17.86 -1.15
C LYS A 418 -30.56 18.96 -1.42
N ILE A 419 -29.30 18.75 -1.09
CA ILE A 419 -28.24 19.72 -1.44
C ILE A 419 -28.16 19.93 -2.95
N LEU A 420 -28.28 18.86 -3.72
CA LEU A 420 -28.19 18.93 -5.18
C LEU A 420 -29.40 19.62 -5.83
N THR A 421 -30.60 19.46 -5.28
CA THR A 421 -31.87 19.81 -5.96
C THR A 421 -32.61 20.99 -5.36
N GLN A 422 -32.31 21.38 -4.09
CA GLN A 422 -33.10 22.36 -3.36
C GLN A 422 -32.23 23.47 -2.73
N PRO A 423 -32.74 24.68 -2.50
CA PRO A 423 -32.10 25.64 -1.63
C PRO A 423 -31.97 25.09 -0.20
N ILE A 424 -30.92 25.49 0.49
CA ILE A 424 -30.65 25.08 1.87
C ILE A 424 -30.91 26.31 2.77
N ILE A 425 -31.66 26.10 3.85
CA ILE A 425 -31.81 27.10 4.91
C ILE A 425 -30.82 26.72 6.00
N TYR A 426 -29.87 27.59 6.32
CA TYR A 426 -28.84 27.37 7.31
C TYR A 426 -28.66 28.58 8.25
N ASP A 427 -28.07 28.37 9.41
CA ASP A 427 -27.53 29.43 10.26
C ASP A 427 -26.14 29.83 9.76
N ASP A 428 -25.90 31.11 9.51
CA ASP A 428 -24.63 31.65 9.01
C ASP A 428 -23.40 31.28 9.86
N LYS A 429 -23.65 30.91 11.14
CA LYS A 429 -22.58 30.46 12.05
C LYS A 429 -22.00 29.12 11.73
N TYR A 430 -22.69 28.30 10.92
CA TYR A 430 -22.32 26.90 10.69
C TYR A 430 -22.20 26.57 9.21
N CYS A 431 -21.19 25.77 8.87
CA CYS A 431 -21.19 25.04 7.61
C CYS A 431 -22.02 23.75 7.75
N VAL A 432 -22.67 23.33 6.66
CA VAL A 432 -23.58 22.18 6.66
C VAL A 432 -23.03 21.08 5.74
N CYS A 433 -22.78 19.91 6.29
CA CYS A 433 -22.37 18.73 5.53
C CYS A 433 -23.57 17.89 5.07
N ALA A 434 -23.33 17.03 4.09
CA ALA A 434 -24.37 16.23 3.45
C ALA A 434 -25.05 15.18 4.34
N ASN A 435 -24.46 14.83 5.48
CA ASN A 435 -25.09 14.00 6.51
C ASN A 435 -25.87 14.81 7.56
N GLY A 436 -26.07 16.11 7.33
CA GLY A 436 -26.70 17.05 8.26
C GLY A 436 -25.77 17.53 9.38
N ALA A 437 -24.55 17.04 9.48
CA ALA A 437 -23.62 17.56 10.50
C ALA A 437 -23.30 19.04 10.24
N GLN A 438 -23.21 19.80 11.31
CA GLN A 438 -22.92 21.21 11.30
C GLN A 438 -21.57 21.48 11.99
N TYR A 439 -20.78 22.38 11.40
CA TYR A 439 -19.47 22.74 11.95
C TYR A 439 -19.38 24.26 12.12
N ARG A 440 -18.81 24.69 13.24
CA ARG A 440 -18.62 26.10 13.59
C ARG A 440 -17.73 26.82 12.56
N LYS A 441 -18.00 28.09 12.32
CA LYS A 441 -17.22 28.96 11.42
C LYS A 441 -16.44 30.06 12.14
N ASP A 442 -16.67 30.27 13.42
CA ASP A 442 -15.99 31.29 14.24
C ASP A 442 -14.53 30.93 14.55
N ILE A 443 -14.19 29.64 14.52
CA ILE A 443 -12.84 29.14 14.69
C ILE A 443 -12.49 28.12 13.60
N GLN A 444 -11.25 28.08 13.19
CA GLN A 444 -10.77 26.98 12.34
C GLN A 444 -10.34 25.79 13.20
N GLY A 445 -10.87 24.60 12.91
CA GLY A 445 -10.51 23.37 13.62
C GLY A 445 -9.05 22.94 13.42
N PHE A 446 -8.52 22.15 14.36
CA PHE A 446 -7.13 21.72 14.28
C PHE A 446 -6.87 20.74 13.12
N LEU A 447 -7.84 19.86 12.79
CA LEU A 447 -7.71 18.95 11.65
C LEU A 447 -7.62 19.72 10.32
N PRO A 448 -8.54 20.66 10.01
CA PRO A 448 -8.41 21.53 8.84
C PRO A 448 -7.07 22.27 8.77
N LYS A 449 -6.62 22.89 9.87
CA LYS A 449 -5.31 23.57 9.93
C LYS A 449 -4.16 22.62 9.63
N LEU A 450 -4.19 21.43 10.20
CA LEU A 450 -3.17 20.42 10.00
C LEU A 450 -3.15 19.89 8.56
N MET A 451 -4.33 19.64 7.96
CA MET A 451 -4.44 19.25 6.56
C MET A 451 -3.86 20.34 5.64
N GLU A 452 -4.22 21.59 5.87
CA GLU A 452 -3.72 22.73 5.11
C GLU A 452 -2.20 22.87 5.22
N LYS A 453 -1.64 22.72 6.43
CA LYS A 453 -0.20 22.74 6.67
C LYS A 453 0.51 21.62 5.88
N ILE A 454 0.05 20.38 6.01
CA ILE A 454 0.69 19.24 5.34
C ILE A 454 0.60 19.38 3.82
N TYR A 455 -0.51 19.88 3.28
CA TYR A 455 -0.68 20.13 1.85
C TYR A 455 0.24 21.24 1.34
N ASN A 456 0.37 22.33 2.08
CA ASN A 456 1.27 23.43 1.74
C ASN A 456 2.74 22.99 1.80
N ASP A 457 3.14 22.27 2.86
CA ASP A 457 4.48 21.70 3.00
C ASP A 457 4.80 20.81 1.80
N ARG A 458 3.89 19.88 1.43
CA ARG A 458 4.04 19.05 0.24
C ARG A 458 4.29 19.88 -1.02
N THR A 459 3.50 20.92 -1.23
CA THR A 459 3.61 21.79 -2.42
C THR A 459 4.95 22.52 -2.46
N ILE A 460 5.43 23.00 -1.31
CA ILE A 460 6.74 23.66 -1.18
C ILE A 460 7.87 22.69 -1.56
N PHE A 461 7.88 21.50 -0.95
CA PHE A 461 8.94 20.52 -1.21
C PHE A 461 8.88 19.96 -2.64
N LYS A 462 7.69 19.78 -3.23
CA LYS A 462 7.53 19.42 -4.65
C LYS A 462 8.15 20.49 -5.57
N LYS A 463 7.91 21.78 -5.29
CA LYS A 463 8.52 22.88 -6.04
C LYS A 463 10.04 22.92 -5.90
N LYS A 464 10.56 22.76 -4.67
CA LYS A 464 12.01 22.67 -4.43
C LYS A 464 12.66 21.52 -5.18
N MET A 465 12.04 20.33 -5.15
CA MET A 465 12.50 19.17 -5.90
C MET A 465 12.58 19.45 -7.40
N ILE A 466 11.54 20.06 -7.98
CA ILE A 466 11.52 20.40 -9.41
C ILE A 466 12.62 21.41 -9.76
N ALA A 467 12.80 22.44 -8.94
CA ALA A 467 13.85 23.45 -9.14
C ALA A 467 15.25 22.83 -9.05
N ALA A 468 15.48 21.97 -8.07
CA ALA A 468 16.75 21.24 -7.92
C ALA A 468 17.00 20.29 -9.12
N LYS A 469 15.98 19.61 -9.65
CA LYS A 469 16.09 18.79 -10.88
C LYS A 469 16.49 19.62 -12.08
N GLN A 470 15.85 20.77 -12.29
CA GLN A 470 16.20 21.68 -13.40
C GLN A 470 17.62 22.23 -13.29
N GLN A 471 18.11 22.46 -12.06
CA GLN A 471 19.49 22.89 -11.82
C GLN A 471 20.48 21.73 -12.04
N TYR A 472 20.14 20.52 -11.59
CA TYR A 472 20.95 19.31 -11.79
C TYR A 472 21.13 18.97 -13.28
N GLU A 473 20.11 19.15 -14.13
CA GLU A 473 20.21 18.97 -15.58
C GLU A 473 21.25 19.93 -16.22
N LYS A 474 21.46 21.11 -15.63
CA LYS A 474 22.45 22.10 -16.11
C LYS A 474 23.83 21.86 -15.52
N THR A 475 23.90 21.51 -14.24
CA THR A 475 25.15 21.36 -13.48
C THR A 475 24.96 20.21 -12.48
N PRO A 476 25.26 18.95 -12.87
CA PRO A 476 25.14 17.80 -11.98
C PRO A 476 26.13 17.89 -10.82
N THR A 477 25.63 17.84 -9.57
CA THR A 477 26.43 17.74 -8.34
C THR A 477 25.80 16.76 -7.37
N ASP A 478 26.59 16.14 -6.49
CA ASP A 478 26.12 15.22 -5.46
C ASP A 478 25.19 15.89 -4.46
N GLU A 479 25.43 17.19 -4.14
CA GLU A 479 24.58 17.97 -3.25
C GLU A 479 23.18 18.15 -3.83
N LEU A 480 23.07 18.44 -5.13
CA LEU A 480 21.77 18.58 -5.81
C LEU A 480 21.05 17.23 -5.88
N MET A 481 21.76 16.14 -6.13
CA MET A 481 21.17 14.80 -6.13
C MET A 481 20.60 14.43 -4.75
N LYS A 482 21.35 14.71 -3.66
CA LYS A 482 20.88 14.53 -2.28
C LYS A 482 19.67 15.41 -1.95
N GLU A 483 19.67 16.67 -2.38
CA GLU A 483 18.55 17.59 -2.14
C GLU A 483 17.30 17.17 -2.94
N ILE A 484 17.44 16.67 -4.17
CA ILE A 484 16.34 16.08 -4.95
C ILE A 484 15.74 14.88 -4.21
N ALA A 485 16.58 13.96 -3.74
CA ALA A 485 16.13 12.78 -3.01
C ALA A 485 15.41 13.17 -1.71
N ARG A 486 16.00 14.07 -0.92
CA ARG A 486 15.41 14.59 0.32
C ARG A 486 14.04 15.24 0.08
N CYS A 487 13.97 16.17 -0.85
CA CYS A 487 12.72 16.86 -1.16
C CYS A 487 11.64 15.91 -1.72
N ASN A 488 12.05 14.91 -2.51
CA ASN A 488 11.15 13.88 -3.01
C ASN A 488 10.58 13.03 -1.87
N ASN A 489 11.41 12.56 -0.94
CA ASN A 489 10.96 11.75 0.18
C ASN A 489 10.02 12.52 1.11
N ILE A 490 10.32 13.78 1.40
CA ILE A 490 9.43 14.62 2.22
C ILE A 490 8.08 14.83 1.52
N GLN A 491 8.06 15.21 0.22
CA GLN A 491 6.78 15.42 -0.48
C GLN A 491 5.97 14.11 -0.62
N MET A 492 6.64 12.96 -0.78
CA MET A 492 5.98 11.65 -0.80
C MET A 492 5.43 11.27 0.56
N ALA A 493 6.19 11.46 1.64
CA ALA A 493 5.71 11.26 3.02
C ALA A 493 4.45 12.10 3.30
N ARG A 494 4.44 13.39 2.90
CA ARG A 494 3.26 14.26 3.02
C ARG A 494 2.07 13.77 2.19
N LYS A 495 2.32 13.31 0.95
CA LYS A 495 1.27 12.72 0.09
C LYS A 495 0.63 11.50 0.74
N ILE A 496 1.44 10.58 1.27
CA ILE A 496 0.97 9.37 1.93
C ILE A 496 0.20 9.72 3.20
N SER A 497 0.69 10.67 4.00
CA SER A 497 -0.01 11.16 5.18
C SER A 497 -1.39 11.71 4.83
N LEU A 498 -1.50 12.63 3.86
CA LEU A 498 -2.79 13.19 3.43
C LEU A 498 -3.78 12.11 2.97
N ASN A 499 -3.34 11.16 2.14
CA ASN A 499 -4.19 10.08 1.64
C ASN A 499 -4.63 9.12 2.76
N SER A 500 -3.83 8.98 3.81
CA SER A 500 -4.11 8.11 4.95
C SER A 500 -4.98 8.75 6.04
N ALA A 501 -5.17 10.07 6.02
CA ALA A 501 -5.89 10.81 7.06
C ALA A 501 -7.31 10.30 7.28
N TYR A 502 -8.06 10.13 6.19
CA TYR A 502 -9.43 9.62 6.26
C TYR A 502 -9.49 8.21 6.86
N GLY A 503 -8.54 7.34 6.52
CA GLY A 503 -8.46 5.99 7.08
C GLY A 503 -8.23 5.99 8.60
N ALA A 504 -7.48 6.96 9.13
CA ALA A 504 -7.33 7.14 10.57
C ALA A 504 -8.64 7.71 11.20
N ILE A 505 -9.20 8.76 10.62
CA ILE A 505 -10.43 9.41 11.13
C ILE A 505 -11.62 8.44 11.18
N GLY A 506 -11.73 7.51 10.22
CA GLY A 506 -12.77 6.48 10.15
C GLY A 506 -12.51 5.23 10.98
N ASN A 507 -11.42 5.18 11.75
CA ASN A 507 -11.03 4.01 12.54
C ASN A 507 -11.45 4.16 14.00
N GLU A 508 -12.20 3.19 14.54
CA GLU A 508 -12.71 3.21 15.93
C GLU A 508 -11.62 3.27 17.03
N TYR A 509 -10.40 2.84 16.71
CA TYR A 509 -9.25 2.92 17.63
C TYR A 509 -8.53 4.27 17.63
N PHE A 510 -8.99 5.20 16.78
CA PHE A 510 -8.40 6.55 16.72
C PHE A 510 -8.95 7.44 17.84
N ARG A 511 -8.08 8.19 18.50
CA ARG A 511 -8.45 9.11 19.63
C ARG A 511 -9.55 10.10 19.27
N TYR A 512 -9.52 10.59 18.05
CA TYR A 512 -10.42 11.62 17.54
C TYR A 512 -11.56 11.04 16.67
N PHE A 513 -11.78 9.73 16.77
CA PHE A 513 -12.84 9.07 16.01
C PHE A 513 -14.22 9.63 16.39
N ARG A 514 -14.93 10.05 15.37
CA ARG A 514 -16.36 10.38 15.40
C ARG A 514 -16.97 9.87 14.10
N ILE A 515 -17.91 8.95 14.18
CA ILE A 515 -18.55 8.39 12.99
C ILE A 515 -19.19 9.48 12.13
N THR A 516 -19.76 10.52 12.80
CA THR A 516 -20.35 11.70 12.15
C THR A 516 -19.34 12.44 11.27
N ASN A 517 -18.08 12.60 11.71
CA ASN A 517 -17.02 13.25 10.92
C ASN A 517 -16.63 12.40 9.70
N ALA A 518 -16.51 11.09 9.87
CA ALA A 518 -16.17 10.19 8.77
C ALA A 518 -17.28 10.15 7.69
N GLU A 519 -18.54 10.10 8.14
CA GLU A 519 -19.72 10.17 7.27
C GLU A 519 -19.85 11.53 6.57
N ALA A 520 -19.58 12.63 7.28
CA ALA A 520 -19.59 13.97 6.71
C ALA A 520 -18.62 14.09 5.53
N ILE A 521 -17.42 13.53 5.65
CA ILE A 521 -16.40 13.53 4.58
C ILE A 521 -16.91 12.76 3.35
N THR A 522 -17.38 11.54 3.51
CA THR A 522 -17.78 10.71 2.36
C THR A 522 -19.04 11.23 1.67
N LEU A 523 -20.06 11.65 2.41
CA LEU A 523 -21.30 12.15 1.82
C LEU A 523 -21.12 13.54 1.19
N SER A 524 -20.29 14.42 1.79
CA SER A 524 -19.94 15.69 1.14
C SER A 524 -19.06 15.49 -0.10
N GLY A 525 -18.25 14.41 -0.15
CA GLY A 525 -17.57 13.96 -1.35
C GLY A 525 -18.52 13.51 -2.45
N GLN A 526 -19.58 12.76 -2.08
CA GLN A 526 -20.65 12.39 -3.03
C GLN A 526 -21.36 13.65 -3.60
N VAL A 527 -21.62 14.64 -2.77
CA VAL A 527 -22.19 15.91 -3.24
C VAL A 527 -21.24 16.59 -4.22
N SER A 528 -19.96 16.69 -3.88
CA SER A 528 -18.97 17.40 -4.71
C SER A 528 -18.87 16.82 -6.11
N ILE A 529 -18.83 15.48 -6.24
CA ILE A 529 -18.71 14.84 -7.53
C ILE A 529 -20.02 14.87 -8.34
N ARG A 530 -21.18 14.66 -7.68
CA ARG A 530 -22.50 14.73 -8.34
C ARG A 530 -22.88 16.17 -8.71
N TRP A 531 -22.46 17.16 -7.93
CA TRP A 531 -22.63 18.57 -8.26
C TRP A 531 -21.96 18.93 -9.57
N ILE A 532 -20.68 18.59 -9.71
CA ILE A 532 -19.95 18.92 -10.92
C ILE A 532 -20.43 18.10 -12.14
N GLU A 533 -20.89 16.86 -11.94
CA GLU A 533 -21.53 16.06 -12.98
C GLU A 533 -22.76 16.80 -13.55
N ASN A 534 -23.65 17.31 -12.70
CA ASN A 534 -24.82 18.07 -13.10
C ASN A 534 -24.43 19.36 -13.82
N LYS A 535 -23.50 20.12 -13.24
CA LYS A 535 -23.03 21.38 -13.82
C LYS A 535 -22.36 21.20 -15.18
N MET A 536 -21.57 20.16 -15.37
CA MET A 536 -20.96 19.88 -16.66
C MET A 536 -21.99 19.48 -17.72
N ASN A 537 -23.03 18.72 -17.35
CA ASN A 537 -24.12 18.40 -18.24
C ASN A 537 -24.93 19.67 -18.62
N GLU A 538 -25.26 20.54 -17.66
CA GLU A 538 -25.91 21.83 -17.93
C GLU A 538 -25.06 22.67 -18.92
N TYR A 539 -23.76 22.77 -18.67
CA TYR A 539 -22.85 23.57 -19.51
C TYR A 539 -22.76 23.03 -20.94
N LEU A 540 -22.54 21.72 -21.11
CA LEU A 540 -22.40 21.12 -22.43
C LEU A 540 -23.73 21.13 -23.22
N ASN A 541 -24.87 20.89 -22.57
CA ASN A 541 -26.19 21.02 -23.21
C ASN A 541 -26.42 22.45 -23.73
N LYS A 542 -26.06 23.47 -22.94
CA LYS A 542 -26.20 24.87 -23.34
C LYS A 542 -25.32 25.19 -24.56
N ILE A 543 -24.04 24.78 -24.58
CA ILE A 543 -23.11 25.06 -25.68
C ILE A 543 -23.53 24.32 -26.96
N LEU A 544 -23.88 23.04 -26.83
CA LEU A 544 -24.24 22.19 -27.97
C LEU A 544 -25.70 22.39 -28.43
N LYS A 545 -26.48 23.21 -27.69
CA LYS A 545 -27.90 23.45 -27.93
C LYS A 545 -28.73 22.14 -27.93
N THR A 546 -28.41 21.27 -27.00
CA THR A 546 -29.14 20.03 -26.73
C THR A 546 -29.91 20.15 -25.42
N ASP A 547 -30.85 19.23 -25.16
CA ASP A 547 -31.62 19.20 -23.91
C ASP A 547 -31.59 17.80 -23.31
N GLY A 548 -31.24 17.74 -21.99
CA GLY A 548 -31.24 16.51 -21.21
C GLY A 548 -30.22 15.44 -21.65
N VAL A 549 -29.24 15.77 -22.46
CA VAL A 549 -28.18 14.85 -22.86
C VAL A 549 -27.17 14.70 -21.73
N ASP A 550 -26.85 13.45 -21.40
CA ASP A 550 -25.83 13.12 -20.40
C ASP A 550 -24.45 12.96 -21.08
N TYR A 551 -23.61 13.98 -20.96
CA TYR A 551 -22.24 14.00 -21.48
C TYR A 551 -21.20 13.45 -20.48
N VAL A 552 -21.59 13.21 -19.23
CA VAL A 552 -20.72 12.62 -18.24
C VAL A 552 -20.86 11.10 -18.30
N ILE A 553 -19.93 10.45 -18.97
CA ILE A 553 -19.93 8.99 -19.20
C ILE A 553 -19.87 8.24 -17.86
N ALA A 554 -18.94 8.66 -16.99
CA ALA A 554 -18.67 8.04 -15.73
C ALA A 554 -18.16 9.06 -14.70
N SER A 555 -18.34 8.75 -13.43
CA SER A 555 -17.65 9.39 -12.31
C SER A 555 -17.25 8.35 -11.29
N ASP A 556 -16.10 8.56 -10.63
CA ASP A 556 -15.58 7.65 -9.61
C ASP A 556 -14.89 8.43 -8.51
N THR A 557 -15.55 8.53 -7.36
CA THR A 557 -15.04 9.14 -6.13
C THR A 557 -14.65 10.62 -6.30
N ASP A 558 -13.61 10.92 -7.06
CA ASP A 558 -12.98 12.22 -7.26
C ASP A 558 -12.79 12.59 -8.74
N SER A 559 -13.13 11.70 -9.66
CA SER A 559 -12.95 11.93 -11.10
C SER A 559 -14.26 11.89 -11.89
N ILE A 560 -14.31 12.70 -12.98
CA ILE A 560 -15.36 12.64 -13.99
C ILE A 560 -14.78 12.45 -15.38
N TYR A 561 -15.54 11.80 -16.26
CA TYR A 561 -15.19 11.50 -17.64
C TYR A 561 -16.22 12.07 -18.58
N LEU A 562 -15.83 12.99 -19.46
CA LEU A 562 -16.69 13.72 -20.37
C LEU A 562 -16.58 13.17 -21.79
N HIS A 563 -17.72 12.97 -22.44
CA HIS A 563 -17.82 12.67 -23.86
C HIS A 563 -17.72 13.96 -24.67
N MET A 564 -16.57 14.24 -25.25
CA MET A 564 -16.28 15.50 -25.96
C MET A 564 -16.41 15.41 -27.49
N ASP A 565 -16.68 14.23 -28.05
CA ASP A 565 -16.81 14.10 -29.50
C ASP A 565 -17.88 15.04 -30.10
N PRO A 566 -19.07 15.25 -29.49
CA PRO A 566 -20.04 16.21 -30.04
C PRO A 566 -19.49 17.63 -30.15
N VAL A 567 -18.62 18.06 -29.22
CA VAL A 567 -17.92 19.34 -29.28
C VAL A 567 -16.90 19.34 -30.43
N VAL A 568 -16.11 18.30 -30.55
CA VAL A 568 -15.12 18.10 -31.61
C VAL A 568 -15.79 18.14 -32.99
N GLN A 569 -16.86 17.37 -33.18
CA GLN A 569 -17.61 17.35 -34.46
C GLN A 569 -18.16 18.71 -34.82
N THR A 570 -18.65 19.48 -33.86
CA THR A 570 -19.17 20.82 -34.08
C THR A 570 -18.07 21.79 -34.52
N VAL A 571 -16.92 21.78 -33.87
CA VAL A 571 -15.83 22.74 -34.09
C VAL A 571 -15.04 22.41 -35.36
N PHE A 572 -14.84 21.11 -35.65
CA PHE A 572 -14.06 20.66 -36.82
C PHE A 572 -14.91 20.42 -38.08
N LYS A 573 -16.19 20.77 -38.03
CA LYS A 573 -17.06 20.70 -39.23
C LYS A 573 -16.48 21.53 -40.39
N GLY A 574 -16.08 20.84 -41.46
CA GLY A 574 -15.47 21.50 -42.64
C GLY A 574 -14.02 21.94 -42.47
N ARG A 575 -13.33 21.48 -41.42
CA ARG A 575 -11.90 21.73 -41.19
C ARG A 575 -11.12 20.42 -41.21
N GLU A 576 -9.81 20.52 -41.49
CA GLU A 576 -8.92 19.37 -41.39
C GLU A 576 -8.89 18.87 -39.92
N LYS A 577 -9.10 17.57 -39.72
CA LYS A 577 -9.15 16.93 -38.41
C LYS A 577 -8.03 15.91 -38.30
N THR A 578 -6.96 16.26 -37.60
CA THR A 578 -5.91 15.35 -37.18
C THR A 578 -6.01 15.12 -35.67
N ASP A 579 -5.55 13.98 -35.16
CA ASP A 579 -5.58 13.67 -33.71
C ASP A 579 -4.83 14.76 -32.93
N GLU A 580 -3.67 15.18 -33.38
CA GLU A 580 -2.89 16.27 -32.78
C GLU A 580 -3.68 17.59 -32.70
N SER A 581 -4.37 17.97 -33.78
CA SER A 581 -5.17 19.21 -33.82
C SER A 581 -6.33 19.15 -32.80
N VAL A 582 -6.99 17.99 -32.68
CA VAL A 582 -8.07 17.80 -31.73
C VAL A 582 -7.55 17.80 -30.29
N VAL A 583 -6.45 17.10 -30.02
CA VAL A 583 -5.86 17.05 -28.66
C VAL A 583 -5.42 18.46 -28.22
N ASN A 584 -4.80 19.25 -29.11
CA ASN A 584 -4.43 20.63 -28.81
C ASN A 584 -5.64 21.54 -28.56
N PHE A 585 -6.72 21.34 -29.33
CA PHE A 585 -7.99 22.03 -29.11
C PHE A 585 -8.60 21.68 -27.76
N LEU A 586 -8.74 20.38 -27.45
CA LEU A 586 -9.32 19.93 -26.19
C LEU A 586 -8.51 20.37 -24.98
N ASP A 587 -7.17 20.31 -25.05
CA ASP A 587 -6.30 20.80 -23.98
C ASP A 587 -6.56 22.30 -23.70
N LYS A 588 -6.62 23.11 -24.74
CA LYS A 588 -6.92 24.56 -24.61
C LYS A 588 -8.32 24.79 -24.03
N VAL A 589 -9.34 24.10 -24.53
CA VAL A 589 -10.72 24.22 -24.02
C VAL A 589 -10.79 23.82 -22.55
N CYS A 590 -10.12 22.73 -22.15
CA CYS A 590 -10.08 22.31 -20.76
C CYS A 590 -9.47 23.38 -19.83
N GLN A 591 -8.31 23.94 -20.22
CA GLN A 591 -7.60 24.92 -19.39
C GLN A 591 -8.29 26.29 -19.32
N VAL A 592 -8.83 26.75 -20.44
CA VAL A 592 -9.35 28.13 -20.54
C VAL A 592 -10.84 28.21 -20.15
N GLU A 593 -11.64 27.24 -20.55
CA GLU A 593 -13.09 27.27 -20.38
C GLU A 593 -13.58 26.34 -19.30
N LEU A 594 -13.26 25.03 -19.39
CA LEU A 594 -13.86 24.02 -18.49
C LEU A 594 -13.34 24.12 -17.06
N GLU A 595 -12.03 24.26 -16.85
CA GLU A 595 -11.48 24.41 -15.49
C GLU A 595 -11.99 25.69 -14.82
N LYS A 596 -12.16 26.78 -15.56
CA LYS A 596 -12.72 28.02 -15.05
C LYS A 596 -14.20 27.88 -14.66
N TYR A 597 -14.97 27.19 -15.51
CA TYR A 597 -16.38 26.92 -15.21
C TYR A 597 -16.51 25.99 -13.98
N ILE A 598 -15.68 24.96 -13.88
CA ILE A 598 -15.62 24.05 -12.73
C ILE A 598 -15.29 24.84 -11.45
N GLU A 599 -14.30 25.73 -11.49
CA GLU A 599 -13.96 26.58 -10.34
C GLU A 599 -15.13 27.46 -9.89
N GLY A 600 -15.82 28.10 -10.85
CA GLY A 600 -17.05 28.86 -10.57
C GLY A 600 -18.14 28.02 -9.95
N SER A 601 -18.35 26.80 -10.47
CA SER A 601 -19.36 25.86 -9.96
C SER A 601 -19.06 25.40 -8.53
N TYR A 602 -17.80 25.19 -8.18
CA TYR A 602 -17.45 24.86 -6.79
C TYR A 602 -17.55 26.05 -5.83
N LYS A 603 -17.39 27.30 -6.32
CA LYS A 603 -17.71 28.50 -5.53
C LYS A 603 -19.21 28.54 -5.21
N GLU A 604 -20.07 28.30 -6.19
CA GLU A 604 -21.52 28.21 -5.97
C GLU A 604 -21.89 27.11 -4.95
N LEU A 605 -21.25 25.94 -5.04
CA LEU A 605 -21.49 24.87 -4.05
C LEU A 605 -21.05 25.29 -2.65
N ALA A 606 -19.87 25.92 -2.53
CA ALA A 606 -19.35 26.38 -1.24
C ALA A 606 -20.27 27.42 -0.59
N GLU A 607 -20.81 28.36 -1.37
CA GLU A 607 -21.82 29.32 -0.90
C GLU A 607 -23.13 28.63 -0.46
N LYS A 608 -23.59 27.66 -1.29
CA LYS A 608 -24.83 26.93 -1.03
C LYS A 608 -24.82 26.16 0.30
N VAL A 609 -23.68 25.59 0.68
CA VAL A 609 -23.53 24.84 1.95
C VAL A 609 -22.94 25.68 3.08
N ASN A 610 -22.82 26.99 2.88
CA ASN A 610 -22.17 27.93 3.79
C ASN A 610 -20.79 27.41 4.26
N ALA A 611 -19.96 26.96 3.30
CA ALA A 611 -18.65 26.39 3.60
C ALA A 611 -17.76 27.35 4.42
N PHE A 612 -16.84 26.80 5.21
CA PHE A 612 -15.85 27.60 5.94
C PHE A 612 -14.92 28.34 4.97
N SER A 613 -14.48 27.65 3.90
CA SER A 613 -13.72 28.23 2.80
C SER A 613 -13.85 27.35 1.56
N GLN A 614 -13.77 27.96 0.35
CA GLN A 614 -13.73 27.17 -0.89
C GLN A 614 -12.35 26.52 -1.06
N LYS A 615 -12.30 25.19 -1.15
CA LYS A 615 -11.06 24.40 -1.29
C LYS A 615 -11.08 23.43 -2.45
N MET A 616 -12.23 23.13 -3.05
CA MET A 616 -12.32 22.19 -4.17
C MET A 616 -11.60 22.70 -5.41
N GLN A 617 -10.67 21.92 -5.93
CA GLN A 617 -9.93 22.17 -7.15
C GLN A 617 -9.93 20.92 -8.01
N MET A 618 -10.46 21.03 -9.20
CA MET A 618 -10.49 19.95 -10.18
C MET A 618 -9.65 20.35 -11.40
N LYS A 619 -8.80 19.45 -11.84
CA LYS A 619 -7.89 19.66 -12.96
C LYS A 619 -8.05 18.59 -14.02
N ARG A 620 -7.78 18.94 -15.27
CA ARG A 620 -7.74 17.98 -16.36
C ARG A 620 -6.65 16.93 -16.11
N GLU A 621 -7.05 15.67 -16.16
CA GLU A 621 -6.16 14.54 -15.99
C GLU A 621 -5.76 13.94 -17.34
N ASN A 622 -6.73 13.42 -18.13
CA ASN A 622 -6.42 12.76 -19.39
C ASN A 622 -7.21 13.35 -20.56
N ILE A 623 -6.60 13.27 -21.76
CA ILE A 623 -7.25 13.42 -23.06
C ILE A 623 -7.03 12.13 -23.83
N ALA A 624 -8.13 11.45 -24.23
CA ALA A 624 -8.12 10.23 -24.97
C ALA A 624 -8.96 10.36 -26.25
N ASP A 625 -8.48 9.79 -27.36
CA ASP A 625 -9.24 9.75 -28.63
C ASP A 625 -10.36 8.71 -28.56
N ARG A 626 -10.17 7.63 -27.78
CA ARG A 626 -11.16 6.57 -27.59
C ARG A 626 -11.23 6.08 -26.15
N GLY A 627 -12.45 5.73 -25.72
CA GLY A 627 -12.69 5.08 -24.43
C GLY A 627 -13.79 4.03 -24.53
N ILE A 628 -13.61 2.91 -23.83
CA ILE A 628 -14.61 1.83 -23.72
C ILE A 628 -14.94 1.63 -22.25
N TRP A 629 -16.23 1.73 -21.89
CA TRP A 629 -16.74 1.39 -20.57
C TRP A 629 -17.57 0.13 -20.63
N THR A 630 -17.27 -0.86 -19.80
CA THR A 630 -18.06 -2.09 -19.66
C THR A 630 -18.94 -2.10 -18.41
N ALA A 631 -18.50 -1.47 -17.34
CA ALA A 631 -19.21 -1.33 -16.06
C ALA A 631 -18.51 -0.29 -15.15
N LYS A 632 -19.04 -0.06 -13.95
CA LYS A 632 -18.38 0.74 -12.91
C LYS A 632 -16.93 0.29 -12.69
N LYS A 633 -16.00 1.25 -12.71
CA LYS A 633 -14.57 1.01 -12.50
C LYS A 633 -13.93 0.06 -13.51
N ARG A 634 -14.55 -0.19 -14.66
CA ARG A 634 -14.06 -1.11 -15.70
C ARG A 634 -14.08 -0.41 -17.05
N TYR A 635 -12.90 0.09 -17.45
CA TYR A 635 -12.78 0.86 -18.70
C TYR A 635 -11.38 0.79 -19.31
N ILE A 636 -11.29 1.17 -20.59
CA ILE A 636 -10.06 1.34 -21.37
C ILE A 636 -10.08 2.74 -21.95
N LEU A 637 -8.98 3.48 -21.84
CA LEU A 637 -8.74 4.77 -22.51
C LEU A 637 -7.48 4.70 -23.36
N ASN A 638 -7.51 5.26 -24.54
CA ASN A 638 -6.35 5.49 -25.41
C ASN A 638 -5.85 6.92 -25.23
N VAL A 639 -4.93 7.10 -24.31
CA VAL A 639 -4.55 8.43 -23.77
C VAL A 639 -3.44 9.08 -24.60
N TRP A 640 -3.69 10.26 -25.12
CA TRP A 640 -2.73 11.13 -25.81
C TRP A 640 -2.01 12.11 -24.87
N ASP A 641 -2.68 12.56 -23.81
CA ASP A 641 -2.13 13.50 -22.85
C ASP A 641 -2.58 13.12 -21.43
N SER A 642 -1.64 13.08 -20.50
CA SER A 642 -1.90 12.84 -19.09
C SER A 642 -1.25 13.92 -18.23
N GLU A 643 -2.05 14.71 -17.51
CA GLU A 643 -1.61 15.81 -16.64
C GLU A 643 -0.66 16.81 -17.33
N GLY A 644 -0.83 17.05 -18.64
CA GLY A 644 0.01 17.93 -19.43
C GLY A 644 1.25 17.25 -20.06
N VAL A 645 1.43 15.96 -19.82
CA VAL A 645 2.46 15.17 -20.50
C VAL A 645 1.89 14.61 -21.81
N ARG A 646 2.33 15.16 -22.93
CA ARG A 646 1.95 14.74 -24.28
C ARG A 646 2.73 13.50 -24.70
N TYR A 647 2.05 12.46 -25.18
CA TYR A 647 2.68 11.27 -25.72
C TYR A 647 2.82 11.35 -27.26
N GLU A 648 3.93 10.87 -27.81
CA GLU A 648 4.12 10.74 -29.25
C GLU A 648 3.18 9.71 -29.88
N THR A 649 2.92 8.64 -29.16
CA THR A 649 1.92 7.61 -29.46
C THR A 649 1.02 7.40 -28.25
N PRO A 650 -0.29 7.23 -28.43
CA PRO A 650 -1.20 7.11 -27.31
C PRO A 650 -0.91 5.87 -26.47
N LYS A 651 -1.15 5.99 -25.17
CA LYS A 651 -0.96 4.91 -24.19
C LYS A 651 -2.29 4.41 -23.65
N LEU A 652 -2.44 3.09 -23.54
CA LEU A 652 -3.64 2.52 -22.92
C LEU A 652 -3.61 2.72 -21.40
N LYS A 653 -4.66 3.36 -20.87
CA LYS A 653 -5.01 3.38 -19.45
C LYS A 653 -6.15 2.40 -19.24
N ILE A 654 -5.90 1.30 -18.52
CA ILE A 654 -6.88 0.22 -18.29
C ILE A 654 -7.17 0.13 -16.80
N MET A 655 -8.45 0.18 -16.45
CA MET A 655 -8.90 0.11 -15.07
C MET A 655 -9.90 -1.03 -14.86
N GLY A 656 -9.69 -1.80 -13.78
CA GLY A 656 -10.61 -2.83 -13.30
C GLY A 656 -10.81 -4.05 -14.21
N LEU A 657 -10.19 -4.07 -15.38
CA LEU A 657 -10.20 -5.21 -16.29
C LEU A 657 -9.08 -6.21 -15.94
N GLU A 658 -9.13 -7.36 -16.54
CA GLU A 658 -8.29 -8.52 -16.21
C GLU A 658 -6.79 -8.25 -16.44
N THR A 659 -6.43 -7.38 -17.36
CA THR A 659 -5.03 -6.93 -17.59
C THR A 659 -4.43 -6.19 -16.40
N ALA A 660 -5.27 -5.50 -15.60
CA ALA A 660 -4.85 -4.77 -14.43
C ALA A 660 -4.93 -5.60 -13.14
N ARG A 661 -5.36 -6.88 -13.23
CA ARG A 661 -5.58 -7.74 -12.05
C ARG A 661 -4.46 -8.74 -11.86
N SER A 662 -3.89 -8.78 -10.67
CA SER A 662 -2.90 -9.80 -10.28
C SER A 662 -3.47 -11.24 -10.22
N SER A 663 -4.79 -11.39 -10.35
CA SER A 663 -5.47 -12.68 -10.38
C SER A 663 -5.61 -13.28 -11.78
N THR A 664 -5.20 -12.56 -12.82
CA THR A 664 -5.15 -13.06 -14.20
C THR A 664 -3.78 -13.69 -14.46
N PRO A 665 -3.70 -14.86 -15.11
CA PRO A 665 -2.41 -15.47 -15.45
C PRO A 665 -1.53 -14.53 -16.28
N ALA A 666 -0.23 -14.53 -16.02
CA ALA A 666 0.72 -13.57 -16.60
C ALA A 666 0.67 -13.56 -18.14
N TYR A 667 0.76 -14.74 -18.78
CA TYR A 667 0.68 -14.86 -20.22
C TYR A 667 -0.59 -14.23 -20.80
N TYR A 668 -1.77 -14.57 -20.26
CA TYR A 668 -3.03 -14.05 -20.77
C TYR A 668 -3.23 -12.56 -20.44
N ARG A 669 -2.65 -12.06 -19.37
CA ARG A 669 -2.70 -10.63 -19.04
C ARG A 669 -2.01 -9.79 -20.12
N ASP A 670 -0.83 -10.22 -20.58
CA ASP A 670 -0.11 -9.56 -21.65
C ASP A 670 -0.85 -9.67 -23.00
N LYS A 671 -1.42 -10.86 -23.29
CA LYS A 671 -2.19 -11.07 -24.53
C LYS A 671 -3.52 -10.32 -24.52
N LEU A 672 -4.17 -10.15 -23.39
CA LEU A 672 -5.34 -9.27 -23.25
C LEU A 672 -4.96 -7.79 -23.51
N TYR A 673 -3.82 -7.36 -23.03
CA TYR A 673 -3.34 -6.01 -23.29
C TYR A 673 -3.09 -5.77 -24.80
N GLU A 674 -2.48 -6.74 -25.50
CA GLU A 674 -2.33 -6.71 -26.94
C GLU A 674 -3.69 -6.71 -27.67
N ALA A 675 -4.63 -7.55 -27.21
CA ALA A 675 -5.99 -7.59 -27.76
C ALA A 675 -6.70 -6.23 -27.60
N PHE A 676 -6.59 -5.58 -26.45
CA PHE A 676 -7.18 -4.26 -26.23
C PHE A 676 -6.55 -3.17 -27.12
N LYS A 677 -5.26 -3.27 -27.44
CA LYS A 677 -4.65 -2.40 -28.46
C LYS A 677 -5.27 -2.60 -29.83
N ILE A 678 -5.54 -3.84 -30.22
CA ILE A 678 -6.18 -4.16 -31.50
C ILE A 678 -7.63 -3.61 -31.52
N ILE A 679 -8.38 -3.80 -30.43
CA ILE A 679 -9.75 -3.30 -30.30
C ILE A 679 -9.82 -1.79 -30.47
N ILE A 680 -8.89 -1.07 -29.88
CA ILE A 680 -8.86 0.39 -29.93
C ILE A 680 -8.41 0.92 -31.31
N ASN A 681 -7.42 0.27 -31.95
CA ASN A 681 -6.71 0.84 -33.10
C ASN A 681 -6.96 0.11 -34.43
N SER A 682 -7.74 -0.97 -34.44
CA SER A 682 -7.93 -1.83 -35.62
C SER A 682 -9.38 -2.29 -35.76
N ASP A 683 -9.60 -3.44 -36.36
CA ASP A 683 -10.91 -4.00 -36.70
C ASP A 683 -11.10 -5.40 -36.08
N ASN A 684 -12.37 -5.90 -36.16
CA ASN A 684 -12.74 -7.21 -35.61
C ASN A 684 -12.04 -8.38 -36.30
N ASP A 685 -11.77 -8.29 -37.62
CA ASP A 685 -11.07 -9.36 -38.35
C ASP A 685 -9.63 -9.54 -37.89
N SER A 686 -8.94 -8.44 -37.64
CA SER A 686 -7.60 -8.44 -37.06
C SER A 686 -7.57 -9.05 -35.67
N LEU A 687 -8.59 -8.76 -34.85
CA LEU A 687 -8.74 -9.35 -33.53
C LEU A 687 -9.00 -10.87 -33.59
N ILE A 688 -9.89 -11.33 -34.48
CA ILE A 688 -10.18 -12.77 -34.64
C ILE A 688 -8.91 -13.54 -35.03
N LYS A 689 -8.12 -13.03 -35.98
CA LYS A 689 -6.85 -13.63 -36.36
C LYS A 689 -5.88 -13.70 -35.17
N PHE A 690 -5.86 -12.67 -34.34
CA PHE A 690 -5.04 -12.64 -33.14
C PHE A 690 -5.52 -13.69 -32.11
N ILE A 691 -6.83 -13.81 -31.88
CA ILE A 691 -7.44 -14.81 -30.99
C ILE A 691 -7.05 -16.23 -31.42
N ASP A 692 -7.20 -16.54 -32.74
CA ASP A 692 -6.84 -17.85 -33.28
C ASP A 692 -5.35 -18.19 -33.08
N LYS A 693 -4.48 -17.22 -33.26
CA LYS A 693 -3.05 -17.38 -32.98
C LYS A 693 -2.80 -17.69 -31.51
N ILE A 694 -3.37 -16.90 -30.58
CA ILE A 694 -3.16 -17.10 -29.15
C ILE A 694 -3.73 -18.44 -28.67
N ARG A 695 -4.84 -18.92 -29.25
CA ARG A 695 -5.40 -20.26 -28.95
C ARG A 695 -4.38 -21.37 -29.21
N ILE A 696 -3.58 -21.26 -30.26
CA ILE A 696 -2.53 -22.22 -30.60
C ILE A 696 -1.32 -22.03 -29.69
N ASP A 697 -0.85 -20.79 -29.55
CA ASP A 697 0.37 -20.46 -28.82
C ASP A 697 0.26 -20.79 -27.31
N SER A 698 -0.95 -20.65 -26.75
CA SER A 698 -1.20 -20.92 -25.33
C SER A 698 -0.98 -22.38 -24.91
N ARG A 699 -1.10 -23.33 -25.84
CA ARG A 699 -0.87 -24.75 -25.57
C ARG A 699 0.61 -25.11 -25.38
N ASN A 700 1.51 -24.22 -25.81
CA ASN A 700 2.96 -24.37 -25.70
C ASN A 700 3.58 -23.56 -24.55
N GLN A 701 2.73 -22.89 -23.74
CA GLN A 701 3.22 -22.10 -22.61
C GLN A 701 3.47 -22.95 -21.37
N ASP A 702 4.36 -22.43 -20.50
CA ASP A 702 4.57 -23.03 -19.19
C ASP A 702 3.27 -23.01 -18.38
N ILE A 703 3.02 -24.10 -17.65
CA ILE A 703 1.82 -24.22 -16.81
C ILE A 703 1.72 -23.08 -15.81
N ALA A 704 2.83 -22.64 -15.27
CA ALA A 704 2.88 -21.54 -14.30
C ALA A 704 2.41 -20.21 -14.90
N ASP A 705 2.65 -19.96 -16.19
CA ASP A 705 2.30 -18.71 -16.85
C ASP A 705 0.81 -18.62 -17.25
N ILE A 706 0.16 -19.79 -17.40
CA ILE A 706 -1.25 -19.90 -17.74
C ILE A 706 -2.17 -20.19 -16.56
N SER A 707 -1.63 -20.52 -15.39
CA SER A 707 -2.39 -20.85 -14.18
C SER A 707 -2.89 -19.60 -13.45
N PHE A 708 -4.07 -19.70 -12.84
CA PHE A 708 -4.72 -18.60 -12.10
C PHE A 708 -4.06 -18.35 -10.74
N PRO A 709 -3.47 -17.17 -10.51
CA PRO A 709 -3.02 -16.78 -9.17
C PRO A 709 -4.23 -16.44 -8.28
N ARG A 710 -4.29 -16.97 -7.06
CA ARG A 710 -5.34 -16.66 -6.06
C ARG A 710 -4.77 -16.62 -4.66
N SER A 711 -5.35 -15.77 -3.82
CA SER A 711 -5.13 -15.82 -2.37
C SER A 711 -6.00 -16.92 -1.76
N LEU A 712 -5.44 -17.66 -0.82
CA LEU A 712 -6.10 -18.75 -0.14
C LEU A 712 -6.58 -18.29 1.23
N ASN A 713 -7.89 -18.30 1.45
CA ASN A 713 -8.50 -17.92 2.71
C ASN A 713 -9.50 -18.99 3.18
N ASN A 714 -9.60 -19.18 4.47
CA ASN A 714 -10.53 -20.13 5.11
C ASN A 714 -10.29 -21.61 4.73
N LEU A 715 -9.05 -22.01 4.49
CA LEU A 715 -8.71 -23.39 4.13
C LEU A 715 -9.28 -24.40 5.13
N LYS A 716 -9.07 -24.16 6.43
CA LYS A 716 -9.53 -25.04 7.51
C LYS A 716 -11.06 -25.18 7.59
N LYS A 717 -11.79 -24.13 7.19
CA LYS A 717 -13.27 -24.12 7.20
C LYS A 717 -13.87 -25.13 6.27
N TYR A 718 -13.21 -25.41 5.15
CA TYR A 718 -13.75 -26.24 4.07
C TYR A 718 -13.28 -27.69 4.09
N TYR A 719 -12.44 -28.11 5.03
CA TYR A 719 -12.16 -29.54 5.25
C TYR A 719 -13.40 -30.28 5.71
N SER A 720 -13.58 -31.50 5.21
CA SER A 720 -14.66 -32.41 5.63
C SER A 720 -14.07 -33.68 6.25
N SER A 721 -14.75 -34.22 7.26
CA SER A 721 -14.36 -35.49 7.87
C SER A 721 -14.80 -36.70 7.04
N SER A 722 -15.85 -36.56 6.21
CA SER A 722 -16.40 -37.63 5.38
C SER A 722 -15.87 -37.58 3.95
N ASP A 723 -15.71 -36.38 3.42
CA ASP A 723 -15.21 -36.10 2.07
C ASP A 723 -14.01 -35.17 2.20
N LEU A 724 -13.10 -35.14 1.23
CA LEU A 724 -11.90 -34.28 1.29
C LEU A 724 -12.24 -32.80 1.55
N TYR A 725 -13.37 -32.33 1.00
CA TYR A 725 -13.83 -30.95 1.15
C TYR A 725 -15.38 -30.87 1.14
N GLN A 726 -15.91 -29.77 1.68
CA GLN A 726 -17.36 -29.55 1.75
C GLN A 726 -17.95 -29.11 0.40
N LYS A 727 -19.24 -29.39 0.18
CA LYS A 727 -19.99 -28.87 -0.97
C LYS A 727 -20.01 -27.34 -0.96
N GLY A 728 -19.72 -26.70 -2.10
CA GLY A 728 -19.65 -25.23 -2.22
C GLY A 728 -18.28 -24.64 -1.87
N THR A 729 -17.25 -25.48 -1.69
CA THR A 729 -15.87 -25.01 -1.50
C THR A 729 -15.41 -24.19 -2.72
N PRO A 730 -14.85 -22.98 -2.50
CA PRO A 730 -14.29 -22.18 -3.60
C PRO A 730 -13.20 -22.95 -4.36
N ILE A 731 -13.16 -22.72 -5.68
CA ILE A 731 -12.34 -23.51 -6.61
C ILE A 731 -10.86 -23.59 -6.19
N GLN A 732 -10.25 -22.46 -5.79
CA GLN A 732 -8.85 -22.41 -5.36
C GLN A 732 -8.62 -23.15 -4.04
N VAL A 733 -9.59 -23.11 -3.13
CA VAL A 733 -9.50 -23.82 -1.84
C VAL A 733 -9.61 -25.33 -2.08
N ARG A 734 -10.52 -25.75 -2.96
CA ARG A 734 -10.66 -27.15 -3.38
C ARG A 734 -9.35 -27.67 -3.95
N GLY A 735 -8.76 -26.93 -4.90
CA GLY A 735 -7.49 -27.29 -5.50
C GLY A 735 -6.34 -27.41 -4.49
N ALA A 736 -6.32 -26.53 -3.48
CA ALA A 736 -5.30 -26.53 -2.42
C ALA A 736 -5.47 -27.74 -1.47
N ILE A 737 -6.69 -28.09 -1.11
CA ILE A 737 -6.99 -29.28 -0.31
C ILE A 737 -6.53 -30.56 -1.02
N LEU A 738 -6.86 -30.65 -2.33
CA LEU A 738 -6.43 -31.78 -3.18
C LEU A 738 -4.90 -31.87 -3.27
N TYR A 739 -4.22 -30.75 -3.46
CA TYR A 739 -2.75 -30.70 -3.49
C TYR A 739 -2.15 -31.24 -2.19
N ASN A 740 -2.57 -30.73 -1.04
CA ASN A 740 -2.08 -31.18 0.26
C ASN A 740 -2.38 -32.67 0.51
N HIS A 741 -3.57 -33.14 0.10
CA HIS A 741 -3.91 -34.55 0.17
C HIS A 741 -2.99 -35.43 -0.67
N LEU A 742 -2.69 -35.02 -1.90
CA LEU A 742 -1.81 -35.76 -2.81
C LEU A 742 -0.37 -35.77 -2.31
N LEU A 743 0.13 -34.64 -1.75
CA LEU A 743 1.46 -34.60 -1.13
C LEU A 743 1.57 -35.65 -0.03
N LYS A 744 0.61 -35.68 0.89
CA LYS A 744 0.58 -36.63 2.00
C LYS A 744 0.45 -38.07 1.51
N LYS A 745 -0.48 -38.35 0.57
CA LYS A 745 -0.70 -39.69 0.01
C LYS A 745 0.55 -40.25 -0.68
N LYS A 746 1.31 -39.39 -1.35
CA LYS A 746 2.53 -39.76 -2.08
C LYS A 746 3.82 -39.58 -1.27
N LYS A 747 3.74 -39.11 0.00
CA LYS A 747 4.88 -38.86 0.89
C LYS A 747 5.88 -37.85 0.28
N LEU A 748 5.36 -36.76 -0.30
CA LEU A 748 6.16 -35.74 -0.98
C LEU A 748 6.29 -34.44 -0.14
N GLU A 749 5.88 -34.45 1.10
CA GLU A 749 5.87 -33.28 1.99
C GLU A 749 7.30 -32.76 2.28
N ASN A 750 8.31 -33.62 2.15
CA ASN A 750 9.74 -33.25 2.29
C ASN A 750 10.31 -32.58 1.02
N LYS A 751 9.65 -32.76 -0.12
CA LYS A 751 10.10 -32.18 -1.41
C LYS A 751 9.33 -30.92 -1.77
N TYR A 752 8.05 -30.89 -1.47
CA TYR A 752 7.17 -29.76 -1.81
C TYR A 752 6.45 -29.25 -0.54
N PRO A 753 6.43 -27.92 -0.30
CA PRO A 753 5.73 -27.38 0.86
C PRO A 753 4.23 -27.57 0.74
N PRO A 754 3.54 -27.97 1.81
CA PRO A 754 2.09 -27.97 1.85
C PRO A 754 1.58 -26.51 1.78
N ILE A 755 0.48 -26.33 1.07
CA ILE A 755 -0.21 -25.04 0.96
C ILE A 755 -0.87 -24.69 2.29
N GLN A 756 -0.65 -23.47 2.77
CA GLN A 756 -1.15 -22.95 4.03
C GLN A 756 -2.16 -21.80 3.88
N GLU A 757 -2.87 -21.49 4.95
CA GLU A 757 -3.78 -20.34 5.03
C GLU A 757 -3.04 -19.03 4.76
N GLY A 758 -3.69 -18.11 4.02
CA GLY A 758 -3.15 -16.78 3.72
C GLY A 758 -2.14 -16.73 2.56
N GLU A 759 -1.73 -17.86 2.02
CA GLU A 759 -0.76 -17.91 0.92
C GLU A 759 -1.39 -17.55 -0.42
N LYS A 760 -0.56 -17.09 -1.35
CA LYS A 760 -0.90 -16.99 -2.77
C LYS A 760 -0.48 -18.26 -3.48
N ILE A 761 -1.43 -18.86 -4.18
CA ILE A 761 -1.29 -20.11 -4.91
C ILE A 761 -1.62 -19.91 -6.38
N LYS A 762 -1.24 -20.86 -7.21
CA LYS A 762 -1.72 -20.98 -8.59
C LYS A 762 -2.61 -22.22 -8.73
N PHE A 763 -3.62 -22.14 -9.58
CA PHE A 763 -4.42 -23.30 -9.93
C PHE A 763 -4.65 -23.42 -11.44
N VAL A 764 -4.87 -24.64 -11.91
CA VAL A 764 -5.09 -24.97 -13.32
C VAL A 764 -6.23 -25.96 -13.48
N TYR A 765 -6.97 -25.84 -14.58
CA TYR A 765 -8.04 -26.78 -14.93
C TYR A 765 -7.45 -28.07 -15.50
N LEU A 766 -8.15 -29.18 -15.23
CA LEU A 766 -7.81 -30.53 -15.69
C LEU A 766 -8.94 -31.12 -16.51
N LYS A 767 -8.56 -31.84 -17.59
CA LYS A 767 -9.51 -32.66 -18.36
C LYS A 767 -9.93 -33.89 -17.56
N GLU A 768 -11.16 -34.29 -17.72
CA GLU A 768 -11.72 -35.53 -17.17
C GLU A 768 -11.97 -36.54 -18.31
N PRO A 769 -11.78 -37.87 -18.05
CA PRO A 769 -11.33 -38.47 -16.80
C PRO A 769 -9.82 -38.32 -16.57
N ASN A 770 -9.39 -38.20 -15.29
CA ASN A 770 -7.99 -38.11 -14.88
C ASN A 770 -7.79 -38.89 -13.57
N PRO A 771 -6.51 -39.12 -13.14
CA PRO A 771 -6.19 -40.01 -12.00
C PRO A 771 -6.75 -39.56 -10.66
N ILE A 772 -7.13 -38.30 -10.51
CA ILE A 772 -7.66 -37.78 -9.25
C ILE A 772 -9.17 -37.56 -9.26
N GLY A 773 -9.84 -37.75 -10.41
CA GLY A 773 -11.29 -37.58 -10.56
C GLY A 773 -11.80 -36.17 -10.29
N GLU A 774 -10.96 -35.17 -10.53
CA GLU A 774 -11.24 -33.76 -10.25
C GLU A 774 -10.81 -32.86 -11.42
N ASN A 775 -11.59 -31.84 -11.69
CA ASN A 775 -11.33 -30.94 -12.82
C ASN A 775 -10.37 -29.78 -12.52
N ILE A 776 -9.66 -29.83 -11.37
CA ILE A 776 -8.78 -28.77 -10.94
C ILE A 776 -7.67 -29.30 -10.02
N ILE A 777 -6.51 -28.64 -10.06
CA ILE A 777 -5.46 -28.77 -9.06
C ILE A 777 -4.84 -27.41 -8.77
N ALA A 778 -4.56 -27.12 -7.50
CA ALA A 778 -3.71 -25.99 -7.13
C ALA A 778 -2.29 -26.47 -6.84
N TYR A 779 -1.38 -25.52 -6.81
CA TYR A 779 0.01 -25.74 -6.41
C TYR A 779 0.64 -24.46 -5.91
N PHE A 780 1.75 -24.57 -5.21
CA PHE A 780 2.39 -23.41 -4.58
C PHE A 780 3.44 -22.77 -5.50
N GLN A 781 4.43 -23.51 -5.96
CA GLN A 781 5.49 -23.05 -6.87
C GLN A 781 5.37 -23.66 -8.24
N THR A 782 5.51 -24.98 -8.26
CA THR A 782 5.43 -25.81 -9.45
C THR A 782 4.45 -26.95 -9.21
N LEU A 783 3.77 -27.38 -10.24
CA LEU A 783 2.92 -28.56 -10.17
C LEU A 783 3.84 -29.80 -10.08
N PRO A 784 3.81 -30.59 -8.97
CA PRO A 784 4.67 -31.76 -8.84
C PRO A 784 4.51 -32.75 -9.99
N THR A 785 5.61 -33.11 -10.64
CA THR A 785 5.63 -34.07 -11.77
C THR A 785 5.15 -35.46 -11.33
N GLU A 786 5.39 -35.82 -10.08
CA GLU A 786 4.97 -37.06 -9.44
C GLU A 786 3.45 -37.22 -9.33
N PHE A 787 2.70 -36.15 -9.46
CA PHE A 787 1.23 -36.22 -9.55
C PHE A 787 0.76 -36.82 -10.88
N ASN A 788 1.62 -36.81 -11.92
CA ASN A 788 1.32 -37.26 -13.26
C ASN A 788 0.09 -36.55 -13.88
N LEU A 789 -0.11 -35.28 -13.57
CA LEU A 789 -1.27 -34.47 -14.02
C LEU A 789 -0.97 -33.62 -15.25
N ASN A 790 0.28 -33.38 -15.61
CA ASN A 790 0.68 -32.46 -16.67
C ASN A 790 -0.01 -32.77 -18.03
N LYS A 791 -0.21 -34.03 -18.35
CA LYS A 791 -0.88 -34.45 -19.60
C LYS A 791 -2.41 -34.26 -19.59
N TYR A 792 -2.98 -33.98 -18.43
CA TYR A 792 -4.43 -33.73 -18.26
C TYR A 792 -4.77 -32.27 -18.17
N ILE A 793 -3.82 -31.37 -18.35
CA ILE A 793 -4.11 -29.92 -18.32
C ILE A 793 -5.09 -29.57 -19.42
N ASP A 794 -6.16 -28.86 -19.05
CA ASP A 794 -7.18 -28.39 -19.97
C ASP A 794 -6.83 -27.00 -20.49
N TYR A 795 -5.99 -26.95 -21.50
CA TYR A 795 -5.54 -25.72 -22.14
C TYR A 795 -6.71 -24.95 -22.78
N ASP A 796 -7.74 -25.62 -23.27
CA ASP A 796 -8.88 -24.99 -23.90
C ASP A 796 -9.78 -24.30 -22.85
N MET A 797 -10.06 -24.97 -21.74
CA MET A 797 -10.75 -24.37 -20.61
C MET A 797 -9.94 -23.23 -19.99
N GLN A 798 -8.63 -23.41 -19.90
CA GLN A 798 -7.71 -22.38 -19.38
C GLN A 798 -7.73 -21.14 -20.27
N PHE A 799 -7.67 -21.30 -21.60
CA PHE A 799 -7.78 -20.23 -22.58
C PHE A 799 -9.16 -19.55 -22.55
N ASP A 800 -10.24 -20.30 -22.50
CA ASP A 800 -11.59 -19.73 -22.43
C ASP A 800 -11.78 -18.86 -21.19
N LYS A 801 -11.44 -19.39 -20.01
CA LYS A 801 -11.60 -18.69 -18.72
C LYS A 801 -10.68 -17.51 -18.51
N SER A 802 -9.43 -17.59 -19.03
CA SER A 802 -8.42 -16.56 -18.80
C SER A 802 -8.40 -15.47 -19.85
N PHE A 803 -8.80 -15.77 -21.08
CA PHE A 803 -8.67 -14.88 -22.22
C PHE A 803 -10.01 -14.57 -22.91
N LEU A 804 -10.76 -15.59 -23.35
CA LEU A 804 -11.98 -15.36 -24.13
C LEU A 804 -13.12 -14.76 -23.30
N GLU A 805 -13.38 -15.28 -22.10
CA GLU A 805 -14.48 -14.80 -21.25
C GLU A 805 -14.27 -13.34 -20.84
N PRO A 806 -13.06 -12.90 -20.37
CA PRO A 806 -12.76 -11.49 -20.17
C PRO A 806 -12.93 -10.64 -21.44
N LEU A 807 -12.49 -11.15 -22.59
CA LEU A 807 -12.54 -10.43 -23.85
C LEU A 807 -14.00 -10.23 -24.35
N ARG A 808 -14.85 -11.27 -24.25
CA ARG A 808 -16.27 -11.20 -24.60
C ARG A 808 -16.98 -10.05 -23.90
N ASN A 809 -16.69 -9.82 -22.60
CA ASN A 809 -17.30 -8.72 -21.85
C ASN A 809 -17.01 -7.33 -22.46
N VAL A 810 -15.86 -7.16 -23.11
CA VAL A 810 -15.50 -5.91 -23.80
C VAL A 810 -16.13 -5.88 -25.18
N LEU A 811 -16.06 -6.98 -25.92
CA LEU A 811 -16.56 -7.08 -27.29
C LEU A 811 -18.08 -6.94 -27.37
N ASP A 812 -18.83 -7.55 -26.45
CA ASP A 812 -20.29 -7.43 -26.36
C ASP A 812 -20.73 -5.97 -26.22
N THR A 813 -19.90 -5.17 -25.53
CA THR A 813 -20.14 -3.73 -25.32
C THR A 813 -20.05 -2.92 -26.62
N ILE A 814 -19.19 -3.34 -27.56
CA ILE A 814 -18.94 -2.64 -28.83
C ILE A 814 -19.54 -3.37 -30.06
N GLY A 815 -20.24 -4.48 -29.82
CA GLY A 815 -20.88 -5.26 -30.88
C GLY A 815 -19.94 -6.13 -31.72
N TRP A 816 -18.71 -6.39 -31.21
CA TRP A 816 -17.73 -7.27 -31.88
C TRP A 816 -17.85 -8.72 -31.41
N GLN A 817 -17.18 -9.64 -32.11
CA GLN A 817 -17.27 -11.06 -31.85
C GLN A 817 -15.90 -11.71 -31.73
N VAL A 818 -15.82 -12.80 -30.95
CA VAL A 818 -14.59 -13.61 -30.76
C VAL A 818 -14.35 -14.62 -31.87
N GLU A 819 -15.38 -14.92 -32.72
CA GLU A 819 -15.34 -15.92 -33.79
C GLU A 819 -16.13 -15.40 -34.99
N ARG A 820 -15.73 -15.79 -36.20
CA ARG A 820 -16.53 -15.51 -37.39
C ARG A 820 -17.84 -16.28 -37.31
N ARG A 821 -18.97 -15.60 -37.39
CA ARG A 821 -20.24 -16.29 -37.62
C ARG A 821 -20.24 -16.82 -39.07
N GLY A 822 -20.40 -18.12 -39.24
CA GLY A 822 -20.72 -18.68 -40.55
C GLY A 822 -22.05 -18.07 -41.02
N THR A 823 -21.98 -17.11 -41.92
CA THR A 823 -23.19 -16.66 -42.62
C THR A 823 -23.63 -17.78 -43.56
N LEU A 824 -24.96 -17.92 -43.77
CA LEU A 824 -25.49 -18.89 -44.74
C LEU A 824 -24.81 -18.78 -46.13
N GLU A 825 -24.31 -17.57 -46.49
CA GLU A 825 -23.56 -17.33 -47.72
C GLU A 825 -22.21 -18.04 -47.77
N SER A 826 -21.52 -18.28 -46.58
CA SER A 826 -20.26 -19.03 -46.51
C SER A 826 -20.40 -20.54 -46.71
N PHE A 827 -21.66 -21.05 -46.75
CA PHE A 827 -21.96 -22.43 -47.10
C PHE A 827 -22.18 -22.61 -48.63
N PHE A 828 -22.25 -21.51 -49.38
CA PHE A 828 -22.49 -21.53 -50.82
C PHE A 828 -21.30 -21.02 -51.64
N THR A 829 -20.17 -20.70 -51.03
CA THR A 829 -18.86 -20.42 -51.62
C THR A 829 -17.88 -21.54 -51.25
#